data_1e2b24be4e1e47cb079f4d52eca51284
#
_entry.id   1e2b24be4e1e47cb079f4d52eca51284
#
_cell.length_a   1.000
_cell.length_b   1.000
_cell.length_c   1.000
_cell.angle_alpha   90.00
_cell.angle_beta   90.00
_cell.angle_gamma   90.00
#
_symmetry.space_group_name_H-M   'P 1'
#
loop_
_entity.id
_entity.type
_entity.pdbx_description
1 polymer ?
#
loop_
_entity_poly.entity_id
_entity_poly.type
_entity_poly.pdbx_seq_one_letter_code
_entity_poly.pdbx_strand_id
1 'polypeptide(L)'
;MASLDSFKCRKTLKVGAKTYHYFSLKAAEKNGLEGISKLPYSMKVLLENLLRNEDGRSVTKEDILGVSEWLQNKGKVEKEIAFRPARVLMQDFTGVPAVVDLAAMRDGISTLGGDPEKINPLVPVDLVIDHSVIVDAFGSKNALKTNVELEYSRNGERYTFLKWGQGAFSNFSVVPPGTGICHQVNTEYLAQTVWTRKEKFQPARGKAVTVEVAYPDTVVGTDSHTTMVNGLSVLGWGVGGIEAEAAMLGQPQSMLLPEVIGFKLFGKLKEGVTATDLVLTVTQMLRKKGVVGKFVEFFGPGLENLTLADRATIANMGPEYGATCGFFPIDAETIDYLDKTGRKPARVALVEKYARAQGLFRTRAAPEPVFTDTLELDLASVVPSLAGPKRPEGRIALDTVAAGFTAAMETEYKKIAAIGERYAVEGENFDIGHGDVVIAAITSCTNTSNPSVLIGAGLLARNAAAKGLTTAPWVKTSLAPGSQVVAEYLSKSGLQKSLDKLGFNLVGFGCTTCIGNSGPLPDKISKAINANGVVAAAVLSGNRNFEGRVSPDVQANYLASPPLVVAYALAGTVQKDLTKEPLGHDKKGAPVFLRDIWPTSKEIQDFIRKNVTKSLFKAKYADVFKGDVNWRRVKAPQSQTYEWDNKSTYVQNPPYFKGISMEPKPVTDIEGARVLALFGDKITTDHISPAGSIKAASPAGKYLQANKVKPEDFNQYGTRRGNHEVMMRGTFANIRIKNFMLADESGNVPEGGNTKYFPGGDVMPIYDAAMKYEKANVPLVVFAGVEYGNGSSRDWAAKGTNLLGVRAVIAESFERIHRSNLVGMGVLPLTFEEGTNWKTLGLKGDELVTIKGLTDLEPRQKLEAEITYADGSVKKVPLNSRILTADEIEYYKNGGILHYVLRQLAAA
;
A
#
# COMPACT_ATOMS: atom_id res chain seq x y z
N MET A 1 -6.43 1.23 -29.51
CA MET A 1 -7.40 0.89 -30.62
C MET A 1 -8.79 1.36 -30.19
N ALA A 2 -9.68 1.64 -31.13
CA ALA A 2 -11.09 1.92 -30.79
C ALA A 2 -11.77 0.59 -30.43
N SER A 3 -12.73 0.62 -29.50
CA SER A 3 -13.52 -0.57 -29.13
C SER A 3 -14.30 -1.08 -30.35
N LEU A 4 -14.44 -2.42 -30.43
CA LEU A 4 -15.27 -3.10 -31.43
C LEU A 4 -16.77 -2.81 -31.25
N ASP A 5 -17.17 -2.43 -30.03
CA ASP A 5 -18.55 -2.07 -29.64
C ASP A 5 -19.59 -3.13 -30.09
N SER A 6 -19.29 -4.42 -29.82
CA SER A 6 -20.14 -5.53 -30.21
C SER A 6 -21.57 -5.43 -29.67
N PHE A 7 -21.77 -4.72 -28.57
CA PHE A 7 -23.08 -4.46 -27.97
C PHE A 7 -23.71 -3.14 -28.42
N LYS A 8 -23.12 -2.42 -29.39
CA LYS A 8 -23.64 -1.17 -29.96
C LYS A 8 -24.04 -0.14 -28.88
N CYS A 9 -23.22 -0.07 -27.83
CA CYS A 9 -23.51 0.70 -26.64
C CYS A 9 -22.84 2.09 -26.62
N ARG A 10 -22.01 2.44 -27.58
CA ARG A 10 -21.42 3.76 -27.71
C ARG A 10 -22.50 4.80 -27.98
N LYS A 11 -22.61 5.81 -27.11
CA LYS A 11 -23.60 6.89 -27.11
C LYS A 11 -22.92 8.24 -26.88
N THR A 12 -23.71 9.30 -26.99
CA THR A 12 -23.27 10.67 -26.69
C THR A 12 -24.01 11.23 -25.49
N LEU A 13 -23.33 12.05 -24.70
CA LEU A 13 -23.84 12.73 -23.51
C LEU A 13 -23.52 14.22 -23.60
N LYS A 14 -24.55 15.07 -23.62
CA LYS A 14 -24.38 16.53 -23.61
C LYS A 14 -24.32 17.04 -22.17
N VAL A 15 -23.22 17.73 -21.83
CA VAL A 15 -23.02 18.38 -20.53
C VAL A 15 -22.64 19.85 -20.76
N GLY A 16 -23.55 20.76 -20.45
CA GLY A 16 -23.41 22.18 -20.86
C GLY A 16 -23.26 22.34 -22.37
N ALA A 17 -22.19 23.01 -22.79
CA ALA A 17 -21.86 23.18 -24.20
C ALA A 17 -21.06 22.02 -24.82
N LYS A 18 -20.58 21.09 -24.03
CA LYS A 18 -19.74 19.96 -24.48
C LYS A 18 -20.55 18.68 -24.70
N THR A 19 -20.14 17.92 -25.72
CA THR A 19 -20.66 16.57 -25.97
C THR A 19 -19.54 15.55 -25.76
N TYR A 20 -19.83 14.51 -24.96
CA TYR A 20 -18.93 13.41 -24.69
C TYR A 20 -19.46 12.13 -25.31
N HIS A 21 -18.56 11.28 -25.81
CA HIS A 21 -18.89 9.89 -26.10
C HIS A 21 -18.75 9.06 -24.84
N TYR A 22 -19.51 7.98 -24.71
CA TYR A 22 -19.40 7.04 -23.60
C TYR A 22 -20.00 5.70 -23.99
N PHE A 23 -19.66 4.64 -23.27
CA PHE A 23 -20.19 3.29 -23.47
C PHE A 23 -21.34 3.06 -22.48
N SER A 24 -22.57 3.12 -22.97
CA SER A 24 -23.79 3.14 -22.16
C SER A 24 -24.16 1.75 -21.67
N LEU A 25 -24.12 1.53 -20.35
CA LEU A 25 -24.59 0.30 -19.72
C LEU A 25 -26.06 0.02 -20.02
N LYS A 26 -26.91 1.06 -20.02
CA LYS A 26 -28.34 0.92 -20.38
C LYS A 26 -28.56 0.47 -21.82
N ALA A 27 -27.70 0.91 -22.74
CA ALA A 27 -27.77 0.45 -24.13
C ALA A 27 -27.23 -0.99 -24.26
N ALA A 28 -26.17 -1.33 -23.56
CA ALA A 28 -25.62 -2.67 -23.52
C ALA A 28 -26.65 -3.69 -22.94
N GLU A 29 -27.38 -3.29 -21.89
CA GLU A 29 -28.46 -4.12 -21.32
C GLU A 29 -29.53 -4.42 -22.35
N LYS A 30 -29.98 -3.41 -23.10
CA LYS A 30 -30.99 -3.58 -24.20
C LYS A 30 -30.47 -4.41 -25.36
N ASN A 31 -29.16 -4.50 -25.53
CA ASN A 31 -28.53 -5.16 -26.68
C ASN A 31 -27.92 -6.52 -26.32
N GLY A 32 -28.37 -7.16 -25.24
CA GLY A 32 -28.06 -8.55 -24.92
C GLY A 32 -27.33 -8.81 -23.58
N LEU A 33 -27.07 -7.79 -22.79
CA LEU A 33 -26.53 -7.96 -21.42
C LEU A 33 -27.65 -7.82 -20.37
N GLU A 34 -28.63 -8.74 -20.41
CA GLU A 34 -29.83 -8.65 -19.57
C GLU A 34 -29.53 -8.63 -18.07
N GLY A 35 -30.23 -7.76 -17.35
CA GLY A 35 -30.21 -7.67 -15.90
C GLY A 35 -29.00 -6.97 -15.29
N ILE A 36 -28.05 -6.44 -16.08
CA ILE A 36 -26.84 -5.78 -15.57
C ILE A 36 -27.12 -4.53 -14.72
N SER A 37 -28.31 -3.97 -14.80
CA SER A 37 -28.77 -2.91 -13.88
C SER A 37 -28.78 -3.34 -12.43
N LYS A 38 -28.85 -4.66 -12.13
CA LYS A 38 -28.83 -5.24 -10.78
C LYS A 38 -27.40 -5.53 -10.25
N LEU A 39 -26.38 -5.37 -11.09
CA LEU A 39 -24.99 -5.56 -10.67
C LEU A 39 -24.59 -4.59 -9.54
N PRO A 40 -23.66 -4.97 -8.65
CA PRO A 40 -22.96 -4.04 -7.77
C PRO A 40 -22.36 -2.88 -8.57
N TYR A 41 -22.27 -1.71 -7.97
CA TYR A 41 -21.72 -0.53 -8.67
C TYR A 41 -20.27 -0.73 -9.09
N SER A 42 -19.45 -1.40 -8.27
CA SER A 42 -18.09 -1.81 -8.62
C SER A 42 -18.04 -2.70 -9.86
N MET A 43 -18.96 -3.64 -9.99
CA MET A 43 -19.06 -4.52 -11.16
C MET A 43 -19.55 -3.78 -12.41
N LYS A 44 -20.40 -2.76 -12.26
CA LYS A 44 -20.79 -1.87 -13.38
C LYS A 44 -19.58 -1.08 -13.91
N VAL A 45 -18.67 -0.67 -13.03
CA VAL A 45 -17.41 -0.01 -13.44
C VAL A 45 -16.51 -0.97 -14.20
N LEU A 46 -16.36 -2.23 -13.75
CA LEU A 46 -15.61 -3.26 -14.49
C LEU A 46 -16.23 -3.55 -15.85
N LEU A 47 -17.55 -3.68 -15.92
CA LEU A 47 -18.27 -3.91 -17.18
C LEU A 47 -18.07 -2.77 -18.17
N GLU A 48 -18.15 -1.51 -17.72
CA GLU A 48 -17.85 -0.36 -18.59
C GLU A 48 -16.42 -0.42 -19.11
N ASN A 49 -15.47 -0.80 -18.25
CA ASN A 49 -14.08 -0.95 -18.66
C ASN A 49 -13.90 -1.98 -19.77
N LEU A 50 -14.55 -3.13 -19.66
CA LEU A 50 -14.52 -4.16 -20.69
C LEU A 50 -15.16 -3.68 -22.01
N LEU A 51 -16.37 -3.11 -21.94
CA LEU A 51 -17.06 -2.58 -23.12
C LEU A 51 -16.23 -1.52 -23.86
N ARG A 52 -15.55 -0.65 -23.14
CA ARG A 52 -14.73 0.42 -23.69
C ARG A 52 -13.41 -0.09 -24.31
N ASN A 53 -12.87 -1.18 -23.79
CA ASN A 53 -11.59 -1.73 -24.21
C ASN A 53 -11.72 -3.05 -25.01
N GLU A 54 -12.92 -3.39 -25.50
CA GLU A 54 -13.15 -4.58 -26.32
C GLU A 54 -12.32 -4.48 -27.61
N ASP A 55 -11.33 -5.35 -27.76
CA ASP A 55 -10.39 -5.38 -28.89
C ASP A 55 -10.41 -6.74 -29.66
N GLY A 56 -11.20 -7.71 -29.17
CA GLY A 56 -11.31 -9.07 -29.73
C GLY A 56 -10.10 -9.95 -29.44
N ARG A 57 -9.12 -9.45 -28.64
CA ARG A 57 -7.89 -10.17 -28.28
C ARG A 57 -7.73 -10.26 -26.76
N SER A 58 -7.47 -9.12 -26.12
CA SER A 58 -7.32 -9.05 -24.65
C SER A 58 -8.67 -8.92 -23.96
N VAL A 59 -9.64 -8.27 -24.59
CA VAL A 59 -11.03 -8.20 -24.14
C VAL A 59 -11.91 -8.66 -25.29
N THR A 60 -12.55 -9.81 -25.11
CA THR A 60 -13.45 -10.42 -26.07
C THR A 60 -14.92 -10.18 -25.71
N LYS A 61 -15.82 -10.47 -26.63
CA LYS A 61 -17.27 -10.46 -26.36
C LYS A 61 -17.65 -11.46 -25.26
N GLU A 62 -16.97 -12.59 -25.22
CA GLU A 62 -17.15 -13.68 -24.25
C GLU A 62 -16.76 -13.23 -22.83
N ASP A 63 -15.75 -12.36 -22.70
CA ASP A 63 -15.35 -11.80 -21.41
C ASP A 63 -16.43 -10.85 -20.88
N ILE A 64 -17.03 -10.05 -21.76
CA ILE A 64 -18.13 -9.17 -21.43
C ILE A 64 -19.38 -9.97 -21.02
N LEU A 65 -19.71 -11.04 -21.73
CA LEU A 65 -20.82 -11.95 -21.39
C LEU A 65 -20.61 -12.63 -20.04
N GLY A 66 -19.36 -12.90 -19.64
CA GLY A 66 -19.01 -13.44 -18.33
C GLY A 66 -19.51 -12.60 -17.16
N VAL A 67 -19.69 -11.29 -17.36
CA VAL A 67 -20.29 -10.42 -16.32
C VAL A 67 -21.80 -10.69 -16.16
N SER A 68 -22.50 -11.12 -17.21
CA SER A 68 -23.89 -11.55 -17.08
C SER A 68 -23.99 -12.92 -16.40
N GLU A 69 -23.06 -13.83 -16.65
CA GLU A 69 -22.94 -15.10 -15.93
C GLU A 69 -22.64 -14.88 -14.44
N TRP A 70 -21.80 -13.89 -14.13
CA TRP A 70 -21.52 -13.48 -12.75
C TRP A 70 -22.82 -13.14 -12.01
N LEU A 71 -23.73 -12.42 -12.65
CA LEU A 71 -25.01 -12.04 -12.03
C LEU A 71 -25.89 -13.25 -11.74
N GLN A 72 -25.96 -14.20 -12.66
CA GLN A 72 -26.75 -15.43 -12.51
C GLN A 72 -26.21 -16.32 -11.39
N ASN A 73 -24.89 -16.41 -11.27
CA ASN A 73 -24.19 -17.25 -10.30
C ASN A 73 -23.79 -16.49 -9.02
N LYS A 74 -24.21 -15.22 -8.87
CA LYS A 74 -23.86 -14.35 -7.73
C LYS A 74 -22.36 -14.30 -7.46
N GLY A 75 -21.56 -14.17 -8.50
CA GLY A 75 -20.11 -14.02 -8.40
C GLY A 75 -19.31 -15.31 -8.25
N LYS A 76 -19.95 -16.46 -8.18
CA LYS A 76 -19.27 -17.77 -8.15
C LYS A 76 -18.91 -18.25 -9.56
N VAL A 77 -18.07 -17.47 -10.24
CA VAL A 77 -17.61 -17.72 -11.60
C VAL A 77 -16.10 -17.56 -11.66
N GLU A 78 -15.39 -18.60 -12.07
CA GLU A 78 -13.94 -18.50 -12.31
C GLU A 78 -13.69 -18.05 -13.76
N LYS A 79 -13.91 -16.77 -14.03
CA LYS A 79 -13.60 -16.16 -15.32
C LYS A 79 -12.59 -15.05 -15.17
N GLU A 80 -11.56 -15.12 -15.98
CA GLU A 80 -10.54 -14.11 -16.08
C GLU A 80 -10.97 -12.96 -16.99
N ILE A 81 -10.60 -11.73 -16.63
CA ILE A 81 -10.81 -10.51 -17.41
C ILE A 81 -9.53 -9.70 -17.48
N ALA A 82 -9.38 -8.90 -18.53
CA ALA A 82 -8.29 -7.97 -18.74
C ALA A 82 -8.73 -6.54 -18.42
N PHE A 83 -8.40 -6.06 -17.22
CA PHE A 83 -8.76 -4.73 -16.74
C PHE A 83 -7.69 -3.68 -17.13
N ARG A 84 -8.11 -2.51 -17.60
CA ARG A 84 -7.21 -1.38 -17.91
C ARG A 84 -7.55 -0.17 -17.04
N PRO A 85 -6.70 0.19 -16.05
CA PRO A 85 -6.94 1.35 -15.21
C PRO A 85 -6.87 2.65 -16.02
N ALA A 86 -7.63 3.67 -15.59
CA ALA A 86 -7.60 4.98 -16.21
C ALA A 86 -6.29 5.73 -15.95
N ARG A 87 -5.64 5.46 -14.82
CA ARG A 87 -4.39 6.09 -14.40
C ARG A 87 -3.66 5.24 -13.35
N VAL A 88 -2.40 5.61 -13.09
CA VAL A 88 -1.54 4.98 -12.07
C VAL A 88 -1.17 6.02 -11.02
N LEU A 89 -1.20 5.62 -9.74
CA LEU A 89 -0.76 6.41 -8.61
C LEU A 89 0.47 5.77 -7.99
N MET A 90 1.52 6.53 -7.73
CA MET A 90 2.72 6.01 -7.07
C MET A 90 3.08 6.84 -5.83
N GLN A 91 3.64 6.20 -4.84
CA GLN A 91 4.40 6.83 -3.77
C GLN A 91 5.90 6.66 -4.03
N ASP A 92 6.76 7.45 -3.39
CA ASP A 92 8.17 7.54 -3.81
C ASP A 92 9.04 6.31 -3.48
N PHE A 93 8.71 5.50 -2.47
CA PHE A 93 9.51 4.31 -2.16
C PHE A 93 9.35 3.16 -3.17
N THR A 94 8.20 3.08 -3.80
CA THR A 94 7.90 2.09 -4.85
C THR A 94 7.87 2.71 -6.24
N GLY A 95 7.66 4.02 -6.33
CA GLY A 95 7.68 4.76 -7.58
C GLY A 95 9.09 5.03 -8.11
N VAL A 96 10.07 5.32 -7.24
CA VAL A 96 11.47 5.50 -7.69
C VAL A 96 11.98 4.28 -8.45
N PRO A 97 11.90 3.02 -7.93
CA PRO A 97 12.33 1.86 -8.70
C PRO A 97 11.56 1.67 -10.01
N ALA A 98 10.25 1.98 -10.05
CA ALA A 98 9.49 1.91 -11.29
C ALA A 98 10.00 2.92 -12.34
N VAL A 99 10.33 4.13 -11.94
CA VAL A 99 10.93 5.13 -12.84
C VAL A 99 12.36 4.73 -13.24
N VAL A 100 13.12 4.08 -12.35
CA VAL A 100 14.44 3.50 -12.68
C VAL A 100 14.31 2.43 -13.77
N ASP A 101 13.30 1.57 -13.69
CA ASP A 101 13.07 0.56 -14.70
C ASP A 101 12.68 1.17 -16.04
N LEU A 102 11.81 2.19 -16.06
CA LEU A 102 11.50 2.94 -17.30
C LEU A 102 12.74 3.62 -17.89
N ALA A 103 13.62 4.18 -17.05
CA ALA A 103 14.89 4.77 -17.51
C ALA A 103 15.82 3.71 -18.11
N ALA A 104 15.95 2.56 -17.45
CA ALA A 104 16.73 1.43 -17.96
C ALA A 104 16.11 0.82 -19.24
N MET A 105 14.79 0.82 -19.37
CA MET A 105 14.11 0.44 -20.62
C MET A 105 14.45 1.38 -21.78
N ARG A 106 14.61 2.69 -21.53
CA ARG A 106 15.10 3.63 -22.57
C ARG A 106 16.50 3.28 -23.06
N ASP A 107 17.40 2.88 -22.16
CA ASP A 107 18.72 2.37 -22.57
C ASP A 107 18.59 1.04 -23.32
N GLY A 108 17.73 0.15 -22.84
CA GLY A 108 17.46 -1.15 -23.48
C GLY A 108 16.91 -1.01 -24.90
N ILE A 109 15.93 -0.14 -25.12
CA ILE A 109 15.36 0.07 -26.46
C ILE A 109 16.39 0.71 -27.41
N SER A 110 17.25 1.62 -26.91
CA SER A 110 18.36 2.17 -27.68
C SER A 110 19.36 1.09 -28.11
N THR A 111 19.64 0.13 -27.22
CA THR A 111 20.49 -1.04 -27.53
C THR A 111 19.87 -1.91 -28.62
N LEU A 112 18.55 -2.02 -28.69
CA LEU A 112 17.81 -2.71 -29.76
C LEU A 112 17.65 -1.87 -31.04
N GLY A 113 18.20 -0.64 -31.07
CA GLY A 113 18.09 0.27 -32.23
C GLY A 113 16.77 1.04 -32.30
N GLY A 114 15.96 1.02 -31.25
CA GLY A 114 14.70 1.74 -31.17
C GLY A 114 14.84 3.15 -30.56
N ASP A 115 13.77 3.93 -30.66
CA ASP A 115 13.70 5.29 -30.12
C ASP A 115 13.32 5.28 -28.63
N PRO A 116 14.16 5.87 -27.73
CA PRO A 116 13.86 5.99 -26.31
C PRO A 116 12.50 6.65 -26.00
N GLU A 117 12.02 7.55 -26.84
CA GLU A 117 10.73 8.21 -26.64
C GLU A 117 9.53 7.27 -26.76
N LYS A 118 9.69 6.07 -27.31
CA LYS A 118 8.64 5.05 -27.27
C LYS A 118 8.35 4.55 -25.85
N ILE A 119 9.32 4.69 -24.91
CA ILE A 119 9.14 4.35 -23.51
C ILE A 119 8.58 5.57 -22.78
N ASN A 120 7.26 5.65 -22.73
CA ASN A 120 6.49 6.67 -22.03
C ASN A 120 5.20 6.04 -21.45
N PRO A 121 4.70 6.53 -20.31
CA PRO A 121 3.40 6.13 -19.82
C PRO A 121 2.27 6.42 -20.81
N LEU A 122 1.48 5.42 -21.15
CA LEU A 122 0.32 5.51 -22.04
C LEU A 122 -0.95 5.95 -21.29
N VAL A 123 -0.93 5.92 -19.97
CA VAL A 123 -1.97 6.45 -19.08
C VAL A 123 -1.34 7.50 -18.16
N PRO A 124 -2.12 8.45 -17.63
CA PRO A 124 -1.60 9.42 -16.66
C PRO A 124 -1.02 8.74 -15.42
N VAL A 125 0.15 9.19 -15.00
CA VAL A 125 0.86 8.70 -13.81
C VAL A 125 1.17 9.87 -12.91
N ASP A 126 0.72 9.78 -11.67
CA ASP A 126 1.05 10.74 -10.62
C ASP A 126 1.91 10.05 -9.55
N LEU A 127 3.11 10.56 -9.32
CA LEU A 127 3.98 10.13 -8.22
C LEU A 127 3.98 11.18 -7.12
N VAL A 128 3.65 10.78 -5.89
CA VAL A 128 3.66 11.66 -4.73
C VAL A 128 4.84 11.31 -3.84
N ILE A 129 5.68 12.30 -3.51
CA ILE A 129 6.79 12.13 -2.58
C ILE A 129 6.25 12.34 -1.16
N ASP A 130 6.08 11.24 -0.43
CA ASP A 130 5.39 11.23 0.84
C ASP A 130 5.94 10.24 1.89
N HIS A 131 6.92 9.41 1.53
CA HIS A 131 7.49 8.38 2.39
C HIS A 131 8.93 8.67 2.84
N SER A 132 9.51 9.80 2.43
CA SER A 132 10.92 10.14 2.68
C SER A 132 11.17 10.88 3.99
N VAL A 133 10.14 11.48 4.59
CA VAL A 133 10.26 12.24 5.85
C VAL A 133 10.39 11.30 7.05
N ILE A 134 11.36 11.59 7.92
CA ILE A 134 11.58 10.89 9.20
C ILE A 134 11.38 11.90 10.33
N VAL A 135 10.77 11.48 11.44
CA VAL A 135 10.54 12.32 12.61
C VAL A 135 11.78 12.29 13.52
N ASP A 136 12.85 12.97 13.11
CA ASP A 136 14.04 13.16 13.93
C ASP A 136 13.77 14.21 15.02
N ALA A 137 13.19 15.35 14.65
CA ALA A 137 12.81 16.42 15.55
C ALA A 137 11.30 16.41 15.84
N PHE A 138 10.93 16.61 17.11
CA PHE A 138 9.54 16.62 17.59
C PHE A 138 9.37 17.58 18.76
N GLY A 139 8.14 17.78 19.24
CA GLY A 139 7.83 18.55 20.46
C GLY A 139 8.29 20.02 20.44
N SER A 140 8.59 20.57 19.27
CA SER A 140 9.04 21.95 19.12
C SER A 140 8.51 22.62 17.85
N LYS A 141 8.46 23.95 17.86
CA LYS A 141 8.04 24.74 16.69
C LYS A 141 8.97 24.60 15.48
N ASN A 142 10.22 24.21 15.70
CA ASN A 142 11.22 24.05 14.64
C ASN A 142 11.24 22.64 14.07
N ALA A 143 10.48 21.69 14.62
CA ALA A 143 10.51 20.30 14.24
C ALA A 143 10.28 20.10 12.73
N LEU A 144 9.24 20.70 12.15
CA LEU A 144 8.96 20.63 10.72
C LEU A 144 10.16 21.09 9.87
N LYS A 145 10.74 22.25 10.22
CA LYS A 145 11.86 22.81 9.45
C LYS A 145 13.07 21.88 9.48
N THR A 146 13.43 21.40 10.67
CA THR A 146 14.56 20.48 10.86
C THR A 146 14.35 19.17 10.08
N ASN A 147 13.16 18.57 10.19
CA ASN A 147 12.85 17.31 9.49
C ASN A 147 12.86 17.47 7.96
N VAL A 148 12.36 18.59 7.43
CA VAL A 148 12.40 18.89 5.97
C VAL A 148 13.83 19.11 5.50
N GLU A 149 14.68 19.83 6.26
CA GLU A 149 16.09 20.00 5.92
C GLU A 149 16.83 18.66 5.86
N LEU A 150 16.58 17.77 6.82
CA LEU A 150 17.14 16.42 6.86
C LEU A 150 16.60 15.56 5.71
N GLU A 151 15.30 15.65 5.40
CA GLU A 151 14.67 14.94 4.29
C GLU A 151 15.38 15.26 2.96
N TYR A 152 15.54 16.55 2.65
CA TYR A 152 16.23 16.99 1.42
C TYR A 152 17.71 16.61 1.40
N SER A 153 18.41 16.74 2.54
CA SER A 153 19.80 16.34 2.67
C SER A 153 20.03 14.85 2.37
N ARG A 154 19.14 13.99 2.93
CA ARG A 154 19.24 12.54 2.78
C ARG A 154 18.79 12.03 1.41
N ASN A 155 17.89 12.74 0.73
CA ASN A 155 17.21 12.24 -0.48
C ASN A 155 17.50 13.05 -1.75
N GLY A 156 18.51 13.93 -1.73
CA GLY A 156 18.80 14.84 -2.85
C GLY A 156 18.99 14.13 -4.20
N GLU A 157 19.71 13.01 -4.22
CA GLU A 157 19.92 12.23 -5.44
C GLU A 157 18.61 11.65 -6.00
N ARG A 158 17.76 11.08 -5.13
CA ARG A 158 16.44 10.58 -5.52
C ARG A 158 15.53 11.70 -6.07
N TYR A 159 15.58 12.86 -5.47
CA TYR A 159 14.77 14.01 -5.90
C TYR A 159 15.26 14.58 -7.23
N THR A 160 16.56 14.61 -7.46
CA THR A 160 17.14 14.94 -8.77
C THR A 160 16.66 13.97 -9.85
N PHE A 161 16.69 12.67 -9.55
CA PHE A 161 16.23 11.62 -10.46
C PHE A 161 14.72 11.74 -10.77
N LEU A 162 13.88 11.91 -9.77
CA LEU A 162 12.43 12.09 -9.98
C LEU A 162 12.11 13.35 -10.76
N LYS A 163 12.86 14.42 -10.52
CA LYS A 163 12.68 15.67 -11.27
C LYS A 163 13.12 15.54 -12.72
N TRP A 164 14.18 14.76 -13.00
CA TRP A 164 14.52 14.36 -14.35
C TRP A 164 13.37 13.58 -15.00
N GLY A 165 12.84 12.56 -14.33
CA GLY A 165 11.72 11.76 -14.83
C GLY A 165 10.48 12.60 -15.17
N GLN A 166 10.17 13.60 -14.35
CA GLN A 166 9.07 14.54 -14.63
C GLN A 166 9.28 15.33 -15.94
N GLY A 167 10.51 15.63 -16.29
CA GLY A 167 10.86 16.32 -17.54
C GLY A 167 11.00 15.39 -18.73
N ALA A 168 11.47 14.16 -18.52
CA ALA A 168 11.81 13.20 -19.56
C ALA A 168 10.61 12.37 -20.05
N PHE A 169 9.65 12.05 -19.16
CA PHE A 169 8.48 11.24 -19.50
C PHE A 169 7.23 12.09 -19.69
N SER A 170 6.51 11.86 -20.79
CA SER A 170 5.16 12.39 -20.98
C SER A 170 4.15 11.61 -20.13
N ASN A 171 3.01 12.23 -19.77
CA ASN A 171 2.00 11.66 -18.86
C ASN A 171 2.53 11.28 -17.46
N PHE A 172 3.65 11.82 -17.03
CA PHE A 172 4.24 11.58 -15.73
C PHE A 172 4.35 12.88 -14.95
N SER A 173 3.77 12.92 -13.75
CA SER A 173 3.78 14.08 -12.87
C SER A 173 4.34 13.70 -11.51
N VAL A 174 5.09 14.61 -10.89
CA VAL A 174 5.60 14.46 -9.53
C VAL A 174 4.97 15.50 -8.63
N VAL A 175 4.29 15.05 -7.58
CA VAL A 175 3.86 15.88 -6.46
C VAL A 175 5.01 15.97 -5.46
N PRO A 176 5.55 17.16 -5.24
CA PRO A 176 6.76 17.36 -4.42
C PRO A 176 6.59 17.01 -2.94
N PRO A 177 7.73 16.82 -2.21
CA PRO A 177 7.72 16.59 -0.76
C PRO A 177 6.97 17.69 -0.02
N GLY A 178 6.41 17.35 1.14
CA GLY A 178 5.70 18.29 1.99
C GLY A 178 4.31 18.69 1.51
N THR A 179 3.79 18.09 0.43
CA THR A 179 2.40 18.32 -0.05
C THR A 179 1.39 17.52 0.75
N GLY A 180 1.64 16.25 0.97
CA GLY A 180 0.77 15.34 1.70
C GLY A 180 1.00 13.89 1.31
N ILE A 181 0.22 12.98 1.90
CA ILE A 181 0.27 11.55 1.61
C ILE A 181 -0.48 11.25 0.31
N CYS A 182 0.04 10.32 -0.50
CA CYS A 182 -0.43 10.04 -1.87
C CYS A 182 -1.93 9.76 -1.94
N HIS A 183 -2.48 8.91 -1.09
CA HIS A 183 -3.89 8.54 -1.15
C HIS A 183 -4.83 9.68 -0.68
N GLN A 184 -4.41 10.58 0.22
CA GLN A 184 -5.19 11.76 0.57
C GLN A 184 -5.12 12.84 -0.52
N VAL A 185 -3.95 13.14 -1.05
CA VAL A 185 -3.77 14.04 -2.20
C VAL A 185 -4.57 13.53 -3.40
N ASN A 186 -4.57 12.21 -3.61
CA ASN A 186 -5.39 11.58 -4.64
C ASN A 186 -6.88 11.86 -4.44
N THR A 187 -7.41 11.58 -3.26
CA THR A 187 -8.84 11.74 -2.95
C THR A 187 -9.26 13.22 -2.98
N GLU A 188 -8.44 14.12 -2.44
CA GLU A 188 -8.75 15.55 -2.37
C GLU A 188 -8.56 16.28 -3.70
N TYR A 189 -7.66 15.82 -4.60
CA TYR A 189 -7.27 16.59 -5.78
C TYR A 189 -7.15 15.77 -7.08
N LEU A 190 -6.34 14.69 -7.12
CA LEU A 190 -6.00 14.02 -8.37
C LEU A 190 -7.18 13.22 -8.95
N ALA A 191 -7.95 12.54 -8.13
CA ALA A 191 -9.11 11.76 -8.54
C ALA A 191 -10.24 12.63 -9.08
N GLN A 192 -10.87 12.18 -10.16
CA GLN A 192 -11.89 12.93 -10.90
C GLN A 192 -13.28 12.27 -10.90
N THR A 193 -13.43 11.06 -10.35
CA THR A 193 -14.63 10.21 -10.34
C THR A 193 -15.12 9.82 -11.74
N VAL A 194 -15.11 10.74 -12.69
CA VAL A 194 -15.29 10.48 -14.13
C VAL A 194 -14.13 11.10 -14.88
N TRP A 195 -13.39 10.26 -15.59
CA TRP A 195 -12.25 10.66 -16.41
C TRP A 195 -12.66 10.98 -17.83
N THR A 196 -11.80 11.63 -18.59
CA THR A 196 -12.03 11.90 -20.00
C THR A 196 -10.72 11.74 -20.78
N ARG A 197 -10.81 11.16 -21.98
CA ARG A 197 -9.68 11.12 -22.92
C ARG A 197 -10.12 11.55 -24.31
N LYS A 198 -9.19 12.07 -25.08
CA LYS A 198 -9.40 12.31 -26.52
C LYS A 198 -9.16 11.01 -27.29
N GLU A 199 -10.01 10.71 -28.23
CA GLU A 199 -9.94 9.51 -29.05
C GLU A 199 -10.30 9.85 -30.51
N LYS A 200 -9.61 9.23 -31.49
CA LYS A 200 -10.02 9.28 -32.89
C LYS A 200 -11.26 8.39 -33.07
N PHE A 201 -12.31 8.94 -33.60
CA PHE A 201 -13.56 8.26 -33.89
C PHE A 201 -13.87 8.34 -35.37
N GLN A 202 -14.13 7.19 -36.00
CA GLN A 202 -14.57 7.10 -37.38
C GLN A 202 -16.09 6.96 -37.40
N PRO A 203 -16.85 8.02 -37.77
CA PRO A 203 -18.29 7.89 -37.91
C PRO A 203 -18.63 7.02 -39.11
N ALA A 204 -19.85 6.45 -39.14
CA ALA A 204 -20.34 5.63 -40.26
C ALA A 204 -20.30 6.40 -41.60
N ARG A 205 -20.40 7.71 -41.55
CA ARG A 205 -20.25 8.59 -42.75
C ARG A 205 -19.38 9.78 -42.35
N GLY A 206 -18.45 10.17 -43.24
CA GLY A 206 -17.57 11.32 -43.02
C GLY A 206 -16.13 10.95 -42.67
N LYS A 207 -15.30 11.93 -42.33
CA LYS A 207 -13.89 11.78 -41.95
C LYS A 207 -13.78 11.48 -40.46
N ALA A 208 -12.66 10.83 -40.08
CA ALA A 208 -12.32 10.62 -38.66
C ALA A 208 -12.27 11.95 -37.92
N VAL A 209 -12.89 12.00 -36.75
CA VAL A 209 -12.94 13.18 -35.87
C VAL A 209 -12.34 12.84 -34.49
N THR A 210 -11.79 13.84 -33.83
CA THR A 210 -11.35 13.67 -32.45
C THR A 210 -12.52 13.98 -31.51
N VAL A 211 -12.88 13.02 -30.66
CA VAL A 211 -13.97 13.14 -29.69
C VAL A 211 -13.42 13.02 -28.26
N GLU A 212 -14.12 13.60 -27.29
CA GLU A 212 -13.86 13.33 -25.88
C GLU A 212 -14.73 12.13 -25.43
N VAL A 213 -14.08 11.11 -24.87
CA VAL A 213 -14.76 9.94 -24.29
C VAL A 213 -14.74 10.08 -22.77
N ALA A 214 -15.92 10.00 -22.14
CA ALA A 214 -16.09 10.00 -20.69
C ALA A 214 -16.25 8.56 -20.18
N TYR A 215 -15.60 8.22 -19.06
CA TYR A 215 -15.62 6.91 -18.43
C TYR A 215 -15.32 7.01 -16.93
N PRO A 216 -15.63 5.98 -16.12
CA PRO A 216 -15.32 5.99 -14.71
C PRO A 216 -13.82 6.17 -14.47
N ASP A 217 -13.45 7.03 -13.53
CA ASP A 217 -12.08 7.08 -13.01
C ASP A 217 -11.79 5.77 -12.30
N THR A 218 -10.67 5.16 -12.66
CA THR A 218 -10.15 3.94 -12.03
C THR A 218 -8.66 4.08 -11.84
N VAL A 219 -8.14 3.56 -10.74
CA VAL A 219 -6.72 3.74 -10.42
C VAL A 219 -6.12 2.47 -9.83
N VAL A 220 -4.91 2.15 -10.28
CA VAL A 220 -4.06 1.21 -9.55
C VAL A 220 -2.89 1.98 -8.96
N GLY A 221 -2.47 1.59 -7.78
CA GLY A 221 -1.41 2.33 -7.10
C GLY A 221 -0.38 1.44 -6.44
N THR A 222 0.87 1.92 -6.41
CA THR A 222 1.94 1.24 -5.68
C THR A 222 1.87 1.46 -4.18
N ASP A 223 0.88 2.23 -3.71
CA ASP A 223 0.51 2.35 -2.30
C ASP A 223 -0.66 1.42 -1.97
N SER A 224 -0.52 0.63 -0.89
CA SER A 224 -1.59 -0.27 -0.43
C SER A 224 -2.91 0.47 -0.17
N HIS A 225 -2.82 1.73 0.32
CA HIS A 225 -3.98 2.53 0.70
C HIS A 225 -4.56 3.37 -0.46
N THR A 226 -4.16 3.08 -1.70
CA THR A 226 -4.86 3.55 -2.92
C THR A 226 -6.37 3.28 -2.83
N THR A 227 -6.75 2.24 -2.09
CA THR A 227 -8.15 1.90 -1.79
C THR A 227 -8.97 3.02 -1.16
N MET A 228 -8.34 4.03 -0.53
CA MET A 228 -9.05 5.19 0.05
C MET A 228 -9.97 5.89 -0.96
N VAL A 229 -9.56 5.93 -2.22
CA VAL A 229 -10.30 6.61 -3.29
C VAL A 229 -11.64 5.96 -3.60
N ASN A 230 -11.86 4.70 -3.16
CA ASN A 230 -13.17 4.04 -3.31
C ASN A 230 -14.28 4.74 -2.51
N GLY A 231 -13.91 5.50 -1.46
CA GLY A 231 -14.83 6.39 -0.76
C GLY A 231 -15.38 7.51 -1.66
N LEU A 232 -14.62 7.93 -2.67
CA LEU A 232 -15.00 8.89 -3.72
C LEU A 232 -15.62 8.20 -4.95
N SER A 233 -16.01 6.94 -4.84
CA SER A 233 -16.58 6.13 -5.92
C SER A 233 -15.65 5.94 -7.13
N VAL A 234 -14.35 6.00 -6.90
CA VAL A 234 -13.31 5.64 -7.87
C VAL A 234 -12.85 4.23 -7.56
N LEU A 235 -13.00 3.31 -8.51
CA LEU A 235 -12.56 1.93 -8.31
C LEU A 235 -11.03 1.89 -8.33
N GLY A 236 -10.44 1.52 -7.18
CA GLY A 236 -8.98 1.55 -7.06
C GLY A 236 -8.45 0.61 -5.99
N TRP A 237 -7.26 0.06 -6.23
CA TRP A 237 -6.55 -0.83 -5.30
C TRP A 237 -5.04 -0.76 -5.43
N GLY A 238 -4.36 -1.33 -4.43
CA GLY A 238 -2.90 -1.47 -4.43
C GLY A 238 -2.42 -2.59 -5.34
N VAL A 239 -1.32 -2.33 -6.05
CA VAL A 239 -0.64 -3.28 -6.92
C VAL A 239 0.87 -3.28 -6.66
N GLY A 240 1.59 -4.27 -7.18
CA GLY A 240 3.05 -4.26 -7.18
C GLY A 240 3.63 -3.24 -8.16
N GLY A 241 4.90 -2.86 -7.96
CA GLY A 241 5.60 -1.95 -8.86
C GLY A 241 5.59 -2.45 -10.30
N ILE A 242 5.86 -3.72 -10.52
CA ILE A 242 5.87 -4.37 -11.84
C ILE A 242 4.50 -4.34 -12.51
N GLU A 243 3.42 -4.56 -11.74
CA GLU A 243 2.05 -4.45 -12.28
C GLU A 243 1.70 -3.00 -12.65
N ALA A 244 2.17 -2.03 -11.85
CA ALA A 244 2.01 -0.61 -12.16
C ALA A 244 2.79 -0.21 -13.42
N GLU A 245 4.04 -0.68 -13.56
CA GLU A 245 4.86 -0.46 -14.74
C GLU A 245 4.20 -1.05 -15.99
N ALA A 246 3.67 -2.26 -15.92
CA ALA A 246 2.91 -2.89 -17.01
C ALA A 246 1.68 -2.07 -17.39
N ALA A 247 0.91 -1.61 -16.40
CA ALA A 247 -0.27 -0.77 -16.63
C ALA A 247 0.10 0.57 -17.27
N MET A 248 1.20 1.21 -16.82
CA MET A 248 1.75 2.41 -17.45
C MET A 248 2.07 2.19 -18.93
N LEU A 249 2.61 1.05 -19.27
CA LEU A 249 3.00 0.68 -20.63
C LEU A 249 1.84 0.04 -21.45
N GLY A 250 0.60 0.19 -20.97
CA GLY A 250 -0.61 -0.18 -21.69
C GLY A 250 -0.98 -1.66 -21.63
N GLN A 251 -0.27 -2.47 -20.83
CA GLN A 251 -0.67 -3.86 -20.61
C GLN A 251 -1.93 -3.91 -19.73
N PRO A 252 -2.87 -4.79 -20.01
CA PRO A 252 -4.01 -5.01 -19.12
C PRO A 252 -3.55 -5.72 -17.84
N GLN A 253 -4.28 -5.51 -16.78
CA GLN A 253 -4.16 -6.32 -15.57
C GLN A 253 -5.11 -7.50 -15.67
N SER A 254 -4.55 -8.69 -15.68
CA SER A 254 -5.35 -9.91 -15.59
C SER A 254 -5.89 -10.09 -14.17
N MET A 255 -7.18 -10.32 -14.04
CA MET A 255 -7.86 -10.62 -12.79
C MET A 255 -9.06 -11.53 -13.00
N LEU A 256 -9.37 -12.35 -12.00
CA LEU A 256 -10.64 -13.05 -11.98
C LEU A 256 -11.78 -12.07 -11.72
N LEU A 257 -12.95 -12.33 -12.30
CA LEU A 257 -14.17 -11.61 -11.90
C LEU A 257 -14.36 -11.78 -10.39
N PRO A 258 -14.34 -10.67 -9.60
CA PRO A 258 -14.31 -10.79 -8.15
C PRO A 258 -15.67 -11.18 -7.58
N GLU A 259 -15.67 -11.98 -6.53
CA GLU A 259 -16.82 -12.02 -5.63
C GLU A 259 -17.03 -10.65 -4.99
N VAL A 260 -18.26 -10.21 -4.81
CA VAL A 260 -18.61 -8.95 -4.17
C VAL A 260 -19.42 -9.19 -2.91
N ILE A 261 -18.87 -8.80 -1.77
CA ILE A 261 -19.54 -8.86 -0.49
C ILE A 261 -20.23 -7.53 -0.21
N GLY A 262 -21.56 -7.54 -0.14
CA GLY A 262 -22.34 -6.38 0.25
C GLY A 262 -22.26 -6.13 1.75
N PHE A 263 -21.88 -4.92 2.15
CA PHE A 263 -21.87 -4.53 3.57
C PHE A 263 -22.96 -3.48 3.84
N LYS A 264 -24.05 -3.92 4.44
CA LYS A 264 -25.20 -3.07 4.70
C LYS A 264 -25.01 -2.25 5.96
N LEU A 265 -25.12 -0.94 5.84
CA LEU A 265 -25.06 0.00 6.94
C LEU A 265 -26.44 0.59 7.17
N PHE A 266 -26.87 0.64 8.42
CA PHE A 266 -28.12 1.27 8.84
C PHE A 266 -27.94 1.94 10.21
N GLY A 267 -28.95 2.73 10.63
CA GLY A 267 -28.85 3.50 11.87
C GLY A 267 -27.89 4.70 11.76
N LYS A 268 -27.42 5.20 12.90
CA LYS A 268 -26.56 6.37 13.03
C LYS A 268 -25.58 6.17 14.19
N LEU A 269 -24.36 6.68 14.05
CA LEU A 269 -23.37 6.69 15.14
C LEU A 269 -23.86 7.48 16.34
N LYS A 270 -23.58 6.97 17.55
CA LYS A 270 -23.88 7.65 18.81
C LYS A 270 -22.92 8.82 19.04
N GLU A 271 -23.33 9.73 19.92
CA GLU A 271 -22.45 10.82 20.38
C GLU A 271 -21.17 10.27 21.00
N GLY A 272 -20.03 10.89 20.67
CA GLY A 272 -18.71 10.48 21.15
C GLY A 272 -18.06 9.34 20.35
N VAL A 273 -18.77 8.70 19.44
CA VAL A 273 -18.23 7.67 18.53
C VAL A 273 -17.68 8.33 17.27
N THR A 274 -16.51 7.88 16.83
CA THR A 274 -15.79 8.45 15.68
C THR A 274 -15.80 7.53 14.46
N ALA A 275 -15.45 8.08 13.31
CA ALA A 275 -15.22 7.29 12.09
C ALA A 275 -14.14 6.21 12.29
N THR A 276 -13.17 6.47 13.17
CA THR A 276 -12.12 5.48 13.50
C THR A 276 -12.72 4.26 14.19
N ASP A 277 -13.62 4.46 15.16
CA ASP A 277 -14.30 3.36 15.86
C ASP A 277 -15.12 2.52 14.87
N LEU A 278 -15.76 3.18 13.91
CA LEU A 278 -16.51 2.52 12.85
C LEU A 278 -15.59 1.69 11.96
N VAL A 279 -14.48 2.25 11.47
CA VAL A 279 -13.58 1.51 10.55
C VAL A 279 -12.91 0.33 11.25
N LEU A 280 -12.55 0.45 12.53
CA LEU A 280 -12.01 -0.66 13.30
C LEU A 280 -13.05 -1.79 13.49
N THR A 281 -14.32 -1.44 13.71
CA THR A 281 -15.42 -2.40 13.78
C THR A 281 -15.62 -3.11 12.45
N VAL A 282 -15.69 -2.37 11.35
CA VAL A 282 -15.80 -2.91 9.98
C VAL A 282 -14.62 -3.83 9.66
N THR A 283 -13.39 -3.43 10.02
CA THR A 283 -12.18 -4.22 9.81
C THR A 283 -12.25 -5.57 10.51
N GLN A 284 -12.64 -5.58 11.77
CA GLN A 284 -12.79 -6.82 12.54
C GLN A 284 -13.87 -7.74 11.93
N MET A 285 -15.03 -7.19 11.55
CA MET A 285 -16.14 -7.96 10.97
C MET A 285 -15.76 -8.58 9.63
N LEU A 286 -15.14 -7.81 8.72
CA LEU A 286 -14.73 -8.27 7.41
C LEU A 286 -13.58 -9.28 7.48
N ARG A 287 -12.63 -9.08 8.39
CA ARG A 287 -11.56 -10.05 8.63
C ARG A 287 -12.11 -11.39 9.10
N LYS A 288 -13.08 -11.36 10.02
CA LYS A 288 -13.81 -12.56 10.49
C LYS A 288 -14.61 -13.24 9.37
N LYS A 289 -15.21 -12.44 8.46
CA LYS A 289 -15.95 -12.94 7.30
C LYS A 289 -15.06 -13.65 6.27
N GLY A 290 -13.80 -13.25 6.14
CA GLY A 290 -12.87 -13.80 5.16
C GLY A 290 -13.13 -13.24 3.74
N VAL A 291 -12.71 -11.99 3.53
CA VAL A 291 -12.93 -11.26 2.27
C VAL A 291 -11.65 -11.12 1.43
N VAL A 292 -10.64 -11.93 1.69
CA VAL A 292 -9.36 -11.88 0.95
C VAL A 292 -9.61 -12.14 -0.54
N GLY A 293 -9.08 -11.22 -1.37
CA GLY A 293 -9.24 -11.28 -2.83
C GLY A 293 -10.63 -10.90 -3.36
N LYS A 294 -11.58 -10.56 -2.48
CA LYS A 294 -12.93 -10.13 -2.85
C LYS A 294 -13.06 -8.62 -2.89
N PHE A 295 -14.08 -8.12 -3.56
CA PHE A 295 -14.54 -6.74 -3.41
C PHE A 295 -15.53 -6.67 -2.25
N VAL A 296 -15.49 -5.56 -1.52
CA VAL A 296 -16.54 -5.18 -0.56
C VAL A 296 -17.23 -3.95 -1.11
N GLU A 297 -18.56 -3.94 -1.13
CA GLU A 297 -19.35 -2.78 -1.53
C GLU A 297 -20.32 -2.39 -0.43
N PHE A 298 -20.24 -1.14 0.00
CA PHE A 298 -21.05 -0.60 1.07
C PHE A 298 -22.38 -0.09 0.53
N PHE A 299 -23.49 -0.45 1.20
CA PHE A 299 -24.84 -0.09 0.80
C PHE A 299 -25.75 0.11 2.01
N GLY A 300 -27.02 0.40 1.78
CA GLY A 300 -28.03 0.56 2.81
C GLY A 300 -28.28 2.04 3.21
N PRO A 301 -29.28 2.27 4.05
CA PRO A 301 -29.72 3.62 4.43
C PRO A 301 -28.71 4.37 5.33
N GLY A 302 -27.82 3.65 6.03
CA GLY A 302 -26.80 4.26 6.87
C GLY A 302 -25.78 5.12 6.11
N LEU A 303 -25.62 4.91 4.78
CA LEU A 303 -24.72 5.73 3.95
C LEU A 303 -25.08 7.23 3.98
N GLU A 304 -26.35 7.57 4.20
CA GLU A 304 -26.80 8.96 4.28
C GLU A 304 -26.31 9.67 5.56
N ASN A 305 -25.90 8.91 6.56
CA ASN A 305 -25.36 9.41 7.82
C ASN A 305 -23.84 9.46 7.86
N LEU A 306 -23.17 9.09 6.76
CA LEU A 306 -21.72 9.10 6.61
C LEU A 306 -21.29 10.18 5.62
N THR A 307 -20.38 11.05 6.05
CA THR A 307 -19.70 11.98 5.16
C THR A 307 -18.80 11.23 4.21
N LEU A 308 -18.39 11.84 3.12
CA LEU A 308 -17.41 11.22 2.22
C LEU A 308 -16.08 10.92 2.94
N ALA A 309 -15.67 11.76 3.88
CA ALA A 309 -14.49 11.53 4.70
C ALA A 309 -14.60 10.25 5.55
N ASP A 310 -15.78 9.96 6.10
CA ASP A 310 -16.03 8.70 6.82
C ASP A 310 -15.93 7.49 5.88
N ARG A 311 -16.51 7.59 4.68
CA ARG A 311 -16.42 6.55 3.64
C ARG A 311 -14.96 6.33 3.20
N ALA A 312 -14.20 7.40 3.01
CA ALA A 312 -12.78 7.33 2.66
C ALA A 312 -11.96 6.66 3.77
N THR A 313 -12.27 6.94 5.05
CA THR A 313 -11.64 6.28 6.20
C THR A 313 -11.88 4.77 6.18
N ILE A 314 -13.12 4.33 5.88
CA ILE A 314 -13.46 2.90 5.76
C ILE A 314 -12.75 2.28 4.55
N ALA A 315 -12.79 2.92 3.40
CA ALA A 315 -12.17 2.44 2.17
C ALA A 315 -10.64 2.33 2.29
N ASN A 316 -10.00 3.24 3.05
CA ASN A 316 -8.56 3.24 3.29
C ASN A 316 -8.07 1.92 3.89
N MET A 317 -8.80 1.36 4.85
CA MET A 317 -8.42 0.12 5.52
C MET A 317 -8.80 -1.16 4.75
N GLY A 318 -9.06 -1.06 3.46
CA GLY A 318 -9.27 -2.21 2.56
C GLY A 318 -8.21 -3.31 2.73
N PRO A 319 -6.92 -2.99 2.67
CA PRO A 319 -5.85 -3.97 2.90
C PRO A 319 -5.89 -4.61 4.29
N GLU A 320 -6.23 -3.86 5.32
CA GLU A 320 -6.26 -4.35 6.71
C GLU A 320 -7.44 -5.32 6.93
N TYR A 321 -8.60 -5.10 6.36
CA TYR A 321 -9.66 -6.12 6.39
C TYR A 321 -9.54 -7.20 5.33
N GLY A 322 -8.57 -7.10 4.43
CA GLY A 322 -8.16 -8.14 3.48
C GLY A 322 -8.87 -8.10 2.14
N ALA A 323 -9.73 -7.13 1.87
CA ALA A 323 -10.42 -6.99 0.57
C ALA A 323 -9.51 -6.31 -0.47
N THR A 324 -9.78 -6.57 -1.75
CA THR A 324 -9.13 -5.84 -2.84
C THR A 324 -9.52 -4.35 -2.81
N CYS A 325 -10.78 -4.05 -2.51
CA CYS A 325 -11.29 -2.69 -2.32
C CYS A 325 -12.53 -2.66 -1.43
N GLY A 326 -12.85 -1.48 -0.89
CA GLY A 326 -14.09 -1.20 -0.16
C GLY A 326 -14.84 -0.06 -0.83
N PHE A 327 -15.72 -0.38 -1.76
CA PHE A 327 -16.32 0.56 -2.70
C PHE A 327 -17.61 1.21 -2.18
N PHE A 328 -17.77 2.51 -2.45
CA PHE A 328 -18.99 3.27 -2.19
C PHE A 328 -19.56 3.80 -3.51
N PRO A 329 -20.90 3.79 -3.68
CA PRO A 329 -21.53 4.30 -4.90
C PRO A 329 -21.50 5.84 -4.98
N ILE A 330 -21.59 6.38 -6.19
CA ILE A 330 -21.77 7.82 -6.41
C ILE A 330 -23.16 8.24 -5.91
N ASP A 331 -23.22 9.26 -5.07
CA ASP A 331 -24.47 9.87 -4.60
C ASP A 331 -24.33 11.39 -4.43
N ALA A 332 -25.28 12.03 -3.77
CA ALA A 332 -25.26 13.47 -3.53
C ALA A 332 -24.05 13.92 -2.70
N GLU A 333 -23.62 13.11 -1.72
CA GLU A 333 -22.44 13.38 -0.89
C GLU A 333 -21.15 13.39 -1.73
N THR A 334 -21.05 12.48 -2.73
CA THR A 334 -19.93 12.48 -3.68
C THR A 334 -19.87 13.78 -4.48
N ILE A 335 -21.01 14.27 -4.96
CA ILE A 335 -21.10 15.53 -5.75
C ILE A 335 -20.73 16.73 -4.87
N ASP A 336 -21.23 16.79 -3.65
CA ASP A 336 -20.95 17.85 -2.67
C ASP A 336 -19.44 17.88 -2.31
N TYR A 337 -18.83 16.72 -2.07
CA TYR A 337 -17.39 16.63 -1.79
C TYR A 337 -16.53 17.12 -2.95
N LEU A 338 -16.86 16.74 -4.19
CA LEU A 338 -16.13 17.21 -5.38
C LEU A 338 -16.21 18.73 -5.51
N ASP A 339 -17.37 19.33 -5.24
CA ASP A 339 -17.50 20.78 -5.23
C ASP A 339 -16.73 21.43 -4.07
N LYS A 340 -16.86 20.91 -2.83
CA LYS A 340 -16.16 21.40 -1.64
C LYS A 340 -14.64 21.31 -1.76
N THR A 341 -14.10 20.27 -2.38
CA THR A 341 -12.66 20.12 -2.63
C THR A 341 -12.16 20.88 -3.85
N GLY A 342 -13.03 21.67 -4.47
CA GLY A 342 -12.64 22.68 -5.49
C GLY A 342 -12.51 22.15 -6.91
N ARG A 343 -13.04 20.94 -7.22
CA ARG A 343 -13.13 20.48 -8.62
C ARG A 343 -13.88 21.50 -9.47
N LYS A 344 -13.48 21.62 -10.75
CA LYS A 344 -14.10 22.57 -11.68
C LYS A 344 -15.60 22.28 -11.83
N PRO A 345 -16.49 23.29 -11.84
CA PRO A 345 -17.94 23.07 -11.97
C PRO A 345 -18.33 22.20 -13.16
N ALA A 346 -17.63 22.33 -14.28
CA ALA A 346 -17.85 21.48 -15.45
C ALA A 346 -17.54 20.00 -15.19
N ARG A 347 -16.56 19.70 -14.34
CA ARG A 347 -16.25 18.33 -13.92
C ARG A 347 -17.34 17.78 -13.01
N VAL A 348 -17.77 18.55 -12.03
CA VAL A 348 -18.86 18.16 -11.11
C VAL A 348 -20.14 17.86 -11.89
N ALA A 349 -20.51 18.74 -12.84
CA ALA A 349 -21.67 18.53 -13.70
C ALA A 349 -21.53 17.28 -14.62
N LEU A 350 -20.31 16.99 -15.12
CA LEU A 350 -20.04 15.79 -15.89
C LEU A 350 -20.23 14.55 -15.04
N VAL A 351 -19.69 14.51 -13.82
CA VAL A 351 -19.79 13.35 -12.91
C VAL A 351 -21.27 13.03 -12.63
N GLU A 352 -22.06 14.03 -12.25
CA GLU A 352 -23.48 13.82 -11.94
C GLU A 352 -24.25 13.33 -13.17
N LYS A 353 -24.13 13.99 -14.33
CA LYS A 353 -24.86 13.60 -15.54
C LYS A 353 -24.44 12.23 -16.05
N TYR A 354 -23.13 11.94 -16.04
CA TYR A 354 -22.61 10.64 -16.46
C TYR A 354 -23.12 9.53 -15.55
N ALA A 355 -23.00 9.70 -14.23
CA ALA A 355 -23.42 8.69 -13.27
C ALA A 355 -24.93 8.38 -13.39
N ARG A 356 -25.79 9.41 -13.59
CA ARG A 356 -27.22 9.23 -13.83
C ARG A 356 -27.50 8.52 -15.17
N ALA A 357 -26.79 8.87 -16.23
CA ALA A 357 -26.93 8.23 -17.55
C ALA A 357 -26.56 6.74 -17.49
N GLN A 358 -25.51 6.40 -16.75
CA GLN A 358 -24.99 5.03 -16.61
C GLN A 358 -25.74 4.16 -15.59
N GLY A 359 -26.60 4.74 -14.74
CA GLY A 359 -27.17 4.00 -13.59
C GLY A 359 -26.15 3.71 -12.49
N LEU A 360 -25.14 4.60 -12.37
CA LEU A 360 -24.10 4.57 -11.31
C LEU A 360 -24.45 5.52 -10.15
N PHE A 361 -25.47 6.38 -10.29
CA PHE A 361 -25.88 7.32 -9.26
C PHE A 361 -26.88 6.64 -8.30
N ARG A 362 -26.48 6.47 -7.04
CA ARG A 362 -27.32 5.92 -6.00
C ARG A 362 -28.28 7.00 -5.49
N THR A 363 -29.57 6.66 -5.43
CA THR A 363 -30.60 7.41 -4.69
C THR A 363 -31.11 6.56 -3.54
N ARG A 364 -31.82 7.20 -2.61
CA ARG A 364 -32.44 6.48 -1.48
C ARG A 364 -33.41 5.39 -1.91
N ALA A 365 -34.06 5.59 -3.05
CA ALA A 365 -35.02 4.63 -3.62
C ALA A 365 -34.36 3.64 -4.61
N ALA A 366 -33.04 3.68 -4.79
CA ALA A 366 -32.36 2.73 -5.67
C ALA A 366 -32.50 1.30 -5.14
N PRO A 367 -32.79 0.31 -6.00
CA PRO A 367 -32.86 -1.07 -5.58
C PRO A 367 -31.48 -1.54 -5.08
N GLU A 368 -31.47 -2.42 -4.10
CA GLU A 368 -30.24 -3.05 -3.62
C GLU A 368 -29.63 -3.91 -4.72
N PRO A 369 -28.32 -3.83 -4.99
CA PRO A 369 -27.64 -4.70 -5.94
C PRO A 369 -27.67 -6.17 -5.51
N VAL A 370 -27.40 -7.07 -6.47
CA VAL A 370 -27.20 -8.49 -6.19
C VAL A 370 -25.73 -8.69 -5.77
N PHE A 371 -25.52 -9.25 -4.59
CA PHE A 371 -24.19 -9.55 -4.06
C PHE A 371 -23.94 -11.05 -3.98
N THR A 372 -22.67 -11.45 -3.89
CA THR A 372 -22.27 -12.83 -3.64
C THR A 372 -22.73 -13.28 -2.25
N ASP A 373 -22.51 -12.41 -1.24
CA ASP A 373 -22.92 -12.60 0.13
C ASP A 373 -23.05 -11.22 0.80
N THR A 374 -23.63 -11.15 1.99
CA THR A 374 -23.86 -9.89 2.69
C THR A 374 -23.49 -9.94 4.17
N LEU A 375 -23.15 -8.77 4.71
CA LEU A 375 -23.03 -8.47 6.14
C LEU A 375 -23.87 -7.24 6.46
N GLU A 376 -24.26 -7.10 7.74
CA GLU A 376 -25.01 -5.95 8.21
C GLU A 376 -24.39 -5.37 9.48
N LEU A 377 -24.44 -4.04 9.63
CA LEU A 377 -24.00 -3.33 10.82
C LEU A 377 -24.97 -2.19 11.14
N ASP A 378 -25.52 -2.23 12.36
CA ASP A 378 -26.18 -1.06 12.95
C ASP A 378 -25.09 -0.09 13.46
N LEU A 379 -25.04 1.10 12.88
CA LEU A 379 -24.11 2.14 13.30
C LEU A 379 -24.27 2.52 14.77
N ALA A 380 -25.47 2.36 15.34
CA ALA A 380 -25.72 2.62 16.76
C ALA A 380 -25.05 1.60 17.71
N SER A 381 -24.61 0.45 17.19
CA SER A 381 -23.90 -0.57 17.98
C SER A 381 -22.39 -0.31 18.12
N VAL A 382 -21.85 0.60 17.33
CA VAL A 382 -20.42 0.94 17.37
C VAL A 382 -20.09 1.67 18.67
N VAL A 383 -18.97 1.29 19.30
CA VAL A 383 -18.49 1.88 20.55
C VAL A 383 -17.04 2.38 20.38
N PRO A 384 -16.60 3.36 21.18
CA PRO A 384 -15.21 3.82 21.19
C PRO A 384 -14.25 2.64 21.34
N SER A 385 -13.26 2.59 20.50
CA SER A 385 -12.40 1.40 20.35
C SER A 385 -10.97 1.77 19.97
N LEU A 386 -10.03 0.87 20.31
CA LEU A 386 -8.70 0.82 19.74
C LEU A 386 -8.53 -0.50 18.95
N ALA A 387 -7.40 -0.65 18.26
CA ALA A 387 -6.97 -1.96 17.75
C ALA A 387 -5.51 -2.22 18.12
N GLY A 388 -5.25 -3.37 18.71
CA GLY A 388 -3.92 -3.75 19.20
C GLY A 388 -3.95 -4.98 20.10
N PRO A 389 -2.78 -5.31 20.69
CA PRO A 389 -1.50 -4.58 20.63
C PRO A 389 -0.64 -4.81 19.37
N LYS A 390 -1.04 -5.69 18.44
CA LYS A 390 -0.17 -6.11 17.32
C LYS A 390 -0.79 -6.02 15.93
N ARG A 391 -2.12 -5.98 15.82
CA ARG A 391 -2.81 -6.09 14.52
C ARG A 391 -4.01 -5.15 14.39
N PRO A 392 -4.28 -4.62 13.17
CA PRO A 392 -5.39 -3.68 12.92
C PRO A 392 -6.78 -4.30 13.16
N GLU A 393 -6.92 -5.61 12.93
CA GLU A 393 -8.17 -6.34 13.13
C GLU A 393 -8.42 -6.73 14.59
N GLY A 394 -7.44 -6.54 15.47
CA GLY A 394 -7.53 -6.78 16.91
C GLY A 394 -8.27 -5.66 17.65
N ARG A 395 -9.53 -5.36 17.26
CA ARG A 395 -10.33 -4.30 17.90
C ARG A 395 -10.63 -4.63 19.36
N ILE A 396 -10.43 -3.65 20.22
CA ILE A 396 -10.68 -3.69 21.66
C ILE A 396 -11.53 -2.48 22.01
N ALA A 397 -12.62 -2.67 22.77
CA ALA A 397 -13.40 -1.53 23.29
C ALA A 397 -12.57 -0.71 24.29
N LEU A 398 -12.77 0.60 24.30
CA LEU A 398 -11.97 1.53 25.10
C LEU A 398 -11.91 1.16 26.59
N ASP A 399 -13.03 0.71 27.16
CA ASP A 399 -13.15 0.30 28.56
C ASP A 399 -12.44 -1.03 28.90
N THR A 400 -11.96 -1.76 27.89
CA THR A 400 -11.28 -3.05 28.07
C THR A 400 -9.80 -3.03 27.66
N VAL A 401 -9.27 -1.88 27.24
CA VAL A 401 -7.87 -1.77 26.77
C VAL A 401 -6.88 -2.16 27.87
N ALA A 402 -7.05 -1.64 29.09
CA ALA A 402 -6.15 -1.93 30.21
C ALA A 402 -6.14 -3.43 30.55
N ALA A 403 -7.32 -4.05 30.63
CA ALA A 403 -7.43 -5.50 30.86
C ALA A 403 -6.85 -6.32 29.69
N GLY A 404 -7.06 -5.86 28.45
CA GLY A 404 -6.48 -6.49 27.25
C GLY A 404 -4.94 -6.44 27.24
N PHE A 405 -4.35 -5.31 27.68
CA PHE A 405 -2.89 -5.23 27.83
C PHE A 405 -2.37 -6.19 28.92
N THR A 406 -3.06 -6.27 30.08
CA THR A 406 -2.72 -7.22 31.14
C THR A 406 -2.73 -8.66 30.62
N ALA A 407 -3.78 -9.04 29.88
CA ALA A 407 -3.86 -10.37 29.26
C ALA A 407 -2.72 -10.61 28.24
N ALA A 408 -2.35 -9.62 27.46
CA ALA A 408 -1.23 -9.70 26.51
C ALA A 408 0.11 -9.86 27.23
N MET A 409 0.30 -9.20 28.38
CA MET A 409 1.50 -9.38 29.22
C MET A 409 1.67 -10.82 29.69
N GLU A 410 0.58 -11.55 29.94
CA GLU A 410 0.59 -12.96 30.31
C GLU A 410 0.78 -13.85 29.09
N THR A 411 -0.06 -13.69 28.07
CA THR A 411 -0.18 -14.66 26.96
C THR A 411 0.87 -14.46 25.88
N GLU A 412 1.20 -13.21 25.54
CA GLU A 412 2.06 -12.88 24.41
C GLU A 412 3.48 -12.54 24.84
N TYR A 413 3.62 -11.63 25.83
CA TYR A 413 4.92 -11.12 26.25
C TYR A 413 5.57 -11.97 27.34
N LYS A 414 4.80 -12.83 28.05
CA LYS A 414 5.28 -13.71 29.13
C LYS A 414 5.96 -12.93 30.27
N LYS A 415 5.45 -11.74 30.57
CA LYS A 415 6.01 -10.80 31.56
C LYS A 415 4.98 -10.30 32.57
N ILE A 416 3.92 -11.05 32.83
CA ILE A 416 2.84 -10.62 33.74
C ILE A 416 3.35 -10.37 35.16
N ALA A 417 4.32 -11.13 35.64
CA ALA A 417 4.89 -10.94 36.98
C ALA A 417 5.57 -9.57 37.18
N ALA A 418 6.09 -8.97 36.08
CA ALA A 418 6.79 -7.69 36.08
C ALA A 418 5.87 -6.51 35.70
N ILE A 419 4.57 -6.71 35.50
CA ILE A 419 3.67 -5.68 34.94
C ILE A 419 3.66 -4.37 35.73
N GLY A 420 3.88 -4.44 37.05
CA GLY A 420 3.92 -3.28 37.95
C GLY A 420 5.31 -2.67 38.16
N GLU A 421 6.35 -3.27 37.57
CA GLU A 421 7.71 -2.79 37.74
C GLU A 421 7.95 -1.46 37.01
N ARG A 422 8.72 -0.58 37.69
CA ARG A 422 9.10 0.73 37.16
C ARG A 422 10.61 0.84 37.13
N TYR A 423 11.15 1.44 36.07
CA TYR A 423 12.58 1.55 35.83
C TYR A 423 12.98 3.01 35.64
N ALA A 424 13.93 3.48 36.46
CA ALA A 424 14.44 4.84 36.39
C ALA A 424 15.06 5.11 35.00
N VAL A 425 14.79 6.32 34.46
CA VAL A 425 15.46 6.81 33.25
C VAL A 425 16.64 7.68 33.66
N GLU A 426 17.83 7.27 33.25
CA GLU A 426 19.08 7.93 33.67
C GLU A 426 19.08 9.46 33.38
N GLY A 427 19.29 10.25 34.45
CA GLY A 427 19.33 11.69 34.35
C GLY A 427 17.98 12.38 34.09
N GLU A 428 16.87 11.67 34.28
CA GLU A 428 15.52 12.23 34.29
C GLU A 428 14.86 12.10 35.66
N ASN A 429 13.80 12.84 35.88
CA ASN A 429 13.02 12.81 37.13
C ASN A 429 11.76 11.92 37.03
N PHE A 430 11.74 11.01 36.10
CA PHE A 430 10.67 10.06 35.90
C PHE A 430 11.22 8.64 35.66
N ASP A 431 10.34 7.67 35.80
CA ASP A 431 10.57 6.27 35.49
C ASP A 431 9.62 5.81 34.40
N ILE A 432 9.89 4.66 33.80
CA ILE A 432 9.04 4.00 32.82
C ILE A 432 8.76 2.56 33.22
N GLY A 433 7.60 2.04 32.80
CA GLY A 433 7.19 0.66 33.05
C GLY A 433 6.48 0.04 31.86
N HIS A 434 6.10 -1.22 32.02
CA HIS A 434 5.33 -1.91 30.98
C HIS A 434 4.02 -1.15 30.70
N GLY A 435 3.64 -1.05 29.42
CA GLY A 435 2.43 -0.35 28.99
C GLY A 435 2.53 1.17 28.94
N ASP A 436 3.67 1.75 29.33
CA ASP A 436 3.85 3.20 29.17
C ASP A 436 3.90 3.57 27.69
N VAL A 437 3.15 4.61 27.34
CA VAL A 437 3.06 5.15 25.98
C VAL A 437 4.27 6.00 25.71
N VAL A 438 5.21 5.50 24.93
CA VAL A 438 6.44 6.24 24.59
C VAL A 438 6.33 6.95 23.22
N ILE A 439 5.34 6.59 22.42
CA ILE A 439 5.01 7.25 21.15
C ILE A 439 3.50 7.52 21.11
N ALA A 440 3.11 8.78 20.89
CA ALA A 440 1.74 9.19 20.59
C ALA A 440 1.74 9.99 19.29
N ALA A 441 1.26 9.40 18.20
CA ALA A 441 1.38 9.96 16.87
C ALA A 441 0.02 10.17 16.20
N ILE A 442 -0.32 11.42 15.89
CA ILE A 442 -1.38 11.75 14.93
C ILE A 442 -0.72 11.70 13.55
N THR A 443 -0.92 10.57 12.85
CA THR A 443 -0.24 10.25 11.59
C THR A 443 -1.17 10.38 10.39
N SER A 444 -0.59 10.55 9.20
CA SER A 444 -1.27 10.91 7.97
C SER A 444 -2.14 9.82 7.33
N CYS A 445 -2.07 8.57 7.79
CA CYS A 445 -2.57 7.43 7.01
C CYS A 445 -4.10 7.39 6.86
N THR A 446 -4.85 7.05 7.92
CA THR A 446 -6.29 6.75 7.79
C THR A 446 -7.15 7.95 8.14
N ASN A 447 -6.82 8.62 9.22
CA ASN A 447 -7.73 9.52 9.93
C ASN A 447 -7.60 10.98 9.53
N THR A 448 -6.44 11.44 9.03
CA THR A 448 -6.22 12.87 8.79
C THR A 448 -7.00 13.44 7.62
N SER A 449 -7.51 12.59 6.72
CA SER A 449 -8.46 12.99 5.68
C SER A 449 -9.85 13.35 6.23
N ASN A 450 -10.12 13.00 7.49
CA ASN A 450 -11.42 13.24 8.13
C ASN A 450 -11.33 14.45 9.08
N PRO A 451 -11.90 15.60 8.70
CA PRO A 451 -11.85 16.80 9.52
C PRO A 451 -12.49 16.62 10.89
N SER A 452 -13.47 15.72 11.05
CA SER A 452 -14.17 15.56 12.32
C SER A 452 -13.25 15.04 13.42
N VAL A 453 -12.40 14.08 13.12
CA VAL A 453 -11.47 13.52 14.11
C VAL A 453 -10.27 14.42 14.38
N LEU A 454 -9.80 15.18 13.38
CA LEU A 454 -8.69 16.12 13.56
C LEU A 454 -9.10 17.36 14.36
N ILE A 455 -10.25 17.94 14.03
CA ILE A 455 -10.83 19.04 14.81
C ILE A 455 -11.21 18.55 16.20
N GLY A 456 -11.75 17.32 16.31
CA GLY A 456 -12.01 16.68 17.60
C GLY A 456 -10.76 16.58 18.47
N ALA A 457 -9.62 16.15 17.92
CA ALA A 457 -8.33 16.10 18.61
C ALA A 457 -7.86 17.50 19.05
N GLY A 458 -7.98 18.50 18.17
CA GLY A 458 -7.62 19.88 18.49
C GLY A 458 -8.49 20.50 19.59
N LEU A 459 -9.80 20.21 19.57
CA LEU A 459 -10.73 20.65 20.61
C LEU A 459 -10.47 19.95 21.95
N LEU A 460 -10.21 18.66 21.94
CA LEU A 460 -9.82 17.90 23.13
C LEU A 460 -8.52 18.46 23.72
N ALA A 461 -7.52 18.73 22.89
CA ALA A 461 -6.28 19.36 23.31
C ALA A 461 -6.50 20.76 23.92
N ARG A 462 -7.41 21.57 23.33
CA ARG A 462 -7.79 22.87 23.88
C ARG A 462 -8.42 22.74 25.27
N ASN A 463 -9.35 21.82 25.42
CA ASN A 463 -10.07 21.58 26.67
C ASN A 463 -9.10 21.05 27.75
N ALA A 464 -8.20 20.13 27.39
CA ALA A 464 -7.18 19.59 28.28
C ALA A 464 -6.19 20.69 28.75
N ALA A 465 -5.68 21.49 27.82
CA ALA A 465 -4.77 22.59 28.13
C ALA A 465 -5.42 23.68 29.00
N ALA A 466 -6.74 23.95 28.82
CA ALA A 466 -7.50 24.87 29.66
C ALA A 466 -7.59 24.38 31.12
N LYS A 467 -7.71 23.06 31.30
CA LYS A 467 -7.68 22.40 32.63
C LYS A 467 -6.24 22.34 33.23
N GLY A 468 -5.21 22.58 32.42
CA GLY A 468 -3.81 22.55 32.87
C GLY A 468 -3.16 21.16 32.72
N LEU A 469 -3.77 20.24 32.00
CA LEU A 469 -3.15 18.95 31.72
C LEU A 469 -1.97 19.10 30.77
N THR A 470 -0.97 18.24 30.94
CA THR A 470 0.24 18.14 30.11
C THR A 470 0.45 16.68 29.71
N THR A 471 1.12 16.44 28.61
CA THR A 471 1.54 15.10 28.22
C THR A 471 2.60 14.55 29.19
N ALA A 472 2.63 13.23 29.36
CA ALA A 472 3.65 12.59 30.19
C ALA A 472 5.05 12.82 29.57
N PRO A 473 6.09 13.05 30.39
CA PRO A 473 7.40 13.51 29.90
C PRO A 473 8.15 12.49 29.07
N TRP A 474 7.82 11.21 29.17
CA TRP A 474 8.41 10.13 28.37
C TRP A 474 7.75 9.94 27.00
N VAL A 475 6.65 10.66 26.69
CA VAL A 475 5.90 10.48 25.45
C VAL A 475 6.47 11.33 24.33
N LYS A 476 6.94 10.69 23.26
CA LYS A 476 7.25 11.34 21.99
C LYS A 476 5.94 11.62 21.25
N THR A 477 5.54 12.88 21.19
CA THR A 477 4.33 13.34 20.50
C THR A 477 4.64 13.86 19.11
N SER A 478 3.75 13.63 18.13
CA SER A 478 3.91 14.15 16.77
C SER A 478 2.58 14.37 16.07
N LEU A 479 2.53 15.36 15.17
CA LEU A 479 1.44 15.59 14.23
C LEU A 479 2.00 15.63 12.81
N ALA A 480 1.63 14.64 12.00
CA ALA A 480 1.97 14.56 10.59
C ALA A 480 0.68 14.41 9.76
N PRO A 481 0.05 15.52 9.35
CA PRO A 481 -1.20 15.47 8.60
C PRO A 481 -0.98 14.97 7.17
N GLY A 482 -2.03 14.39 6.60
CA GLY A 482 -2.00 13.81 5.25
C GLY A 482 -2.12 14.83 4.12
N SER A 483 -2.38 16.11 4.42
CA SER A 483 -2.28 17.20 3.44
C SER A 483 -2.06 18.55 4.12
N GLN A 484 -1.57 19.52 3.35
CA GLN A 484 -1.44 20.90 3.80
C GLN A 484 -2.79 21.55 4.16
N VAL A 485 -3.89 21.04 3.62
CA VAL A 485 -5.26 21.50 3.95
C VAL A 485 -5.54 21.31 5.43
N VAL A 486 -5.14 20.16 5.99
CA VAL A 486 -5.32 19.82 7.41
C VAL A 486 -4.56 20.80 8.31
N ALA A 487 -3.28 21.02 8.05
CA ALA A 487 -2.46 21.96 8.80
C ALA A 487 -3.05 23.38 8.77
N GLU A 488 -3.57 23.79 7.63
CA GLU A 488 -4.13 25.12 7.44
C GLU A 488 -5.43 25.33 8.24
N TYR A 489 -6.38 24.37 8.20
CA TYR A 489 -7.61 24.57 8.97
C TYR A 489 -7.37 24.45 10.48
N LEU A 490 -6.42 23.63 10.94
CA LEU A 490 -6.02 23.59 12.34
C LEU A 490 -5.37 24.91 12.78
N SER A 491 -4.54 25.50 11.93
CA SER A 491 -3.92 26.81 12.17
C SER A 491 -4.96 27.93 12.21
N LYS A 492 -5.82 28.05 11.19
CA LYS A 492 -6.88 29.07 11.09
C LYS A 492 -7.90 29.01 12.20
N SER A 493 -8.27 27.81 12.64
CA SER A 493 -9.19 27.61 13.77
C SER A 493 -8.55 27.89 15.13
N GLY A 494 -7.21 28.08 15.18
CA GLY A 494 -6.44 28.26 16.42
C GLY A 494 -6.18 26.96 17.19
N LEU A 495 -6.65 25.81 16.71
CA LEU A 495 -6.52 24.51 17.38
C LEU A 495 -5.08 23.99 17.36
N GLN A 496 -4.28 24.37 16.35
CA GLN A 496 -2.87 24.03 16.30
C GLN A 496 -2.11 24.53 17.53
N LYS A 497 -2.42 25.73 18.03
CA LYS A 497 -1.80 26.28 19.25
C LYS A 497 -2.04 25.41 20.48
N SER A 498 -3.20 24.76 20.56
CA SER A 498 -3.54 23.86 21.67
C SER A 498 -2.85 22.51 21.55
N LEU A 499 -2.74 21.98 20.34
CA LEU A 499 -1.95 20.80 20.04
C LEU A 499 -0.47 21.02 20.33
N ASP A 500 0.08 22.17 19.93
CA ASP A 500 1.48 22.55 20.21
C ASP A 500 1.79 22.60 21.73
N LYS A 501 0.83 23.07 22.54
CA LYS A 501 0.98 23.09 24.01
C LYS A 501 1.12 21.70 24.62
N LEU A 502 0.54 20.69 23.99
CA LEU A 502 0.64 19.28 24.37
C LEU A 502 1.76 18.54 23.62
N GLY A 503 2.64 19.26 22.91
CA GLY A 503 3.77 18.70 22.20
C GLY A 503 3.42 18.11 20.83
N PHE A 504 2.16 18.14 20.39
CA PHE A 504 1.74 17.69 19.05
C PHE A 504 2.05 18.76 17.99
N ASN A 505 3.34 19.09 17.89
CA ASN A 505 3.82 20.00 16.85
C ASN A 505 3.81 19.33 15.49
N LEU A 506 3.65 20.12 14.45
CA LEU A 506 3.76 19.66 13.06
C LEU A 506 5.20 19.20 12.79
N VAL A 507 5.36 17.96 12.36
CA VAL A 507 6.69 17.33 12.13
C VAL A 507 6.97 17.01 10.67
N GLY A 508 5.96 16.94 9.82
CA GLY A 508 6.05 16.61 8.40
C GLY A 508 4.69 16.40 7.77
N PHE A 509 4.69 16.13 6.46
CA PHE A 509 3.53 15.73 5.70
C PHE A 509 3.87 14.42 4.99
N GLY A 510 3.16 13.33 5.30
CA GLY A 510 3.43 12.03 4.72
C GLY A 510 3.45 10.90 5.74
N CYS A 511 3.90 9.71 5.33
CA CYS A 511 3.87 8.51 6.14
C CYS A 511 5.00 8.50 7.18
N THR A 512 4.65 8.75 8.45
CA THR A 512 5.65 8.83 9.53
C THR A 512 5.70 7.60 10.43
N THR A 513 4.63 6.84 10.58
CA THR A 513 4.61 5.70 11.53
C THR A 513 4.49 4.34 10.84
N CYS A 514 3.84 4.27 9.71
CA CYS A 514 3.50 3.01 9.02
C CYS A 514 4.72 2.20 8.53
N ILE A 515 5.88 2.83 8.34
CA ILE A 515 7.08 2.23 7.75
C ILE A 515 8.36 2.45 8.58
N GLY A 516 8.22 2.83 9.86
CA GLY A 516 9.37 3.08 10.73
C GLY A 516 9.94 4.50 10.65
N ASN A 517 9.23 5.43 10.01
CA ASN A 517 9.63 6.84 9.94
C ASN A 517 9.24 7.65 11.19
N SER A 518 8.80 6.97 12.26
CA SER A 518 8.61 7.59 13.58
C SER A 518 9.89 8.25 14.13
N GLY A 519 11.03 7.88 13.56
CA GLY A 519 12.33 8.30 14.03
C GLY A 519 12.73 7.67 15.38
N PRO A 520 13.95 7.91 15.85
CA PRO A 520 14.43 7.33 17.08
C PRO A 520 13.68 7.90 18.30
N LEU A 521 13.54 7.09 19.34
CA LEU A 521 13.18 7.60 20.67
C LEU A 521 14.37 8.39 21.26
N PRO A 522 14.14 9.26 22.25
CA PRO A 522 15.24 9.84 23.03
C PRO A 522 16.14 8.72 23.57
N ASP A 523 17.47 8.87 23.43
CA ASP A 523 18.45 7.82 23.73
C ASP A 523 18.30 7.26 25.16
N LYS A 524 18.00 8.10 26.13
CA LYS A 524 17.81 7.71 27.53
C LYS A 524 16.61 6.78 27.70
N ILE A 525 15.50 7.07 27.01
CA ILE A 525 14.28 6.23 27.04
C ILE A 525 14.54 4.92 26.32
N SER A 526 15.14 4.96 25.11
CA SER A 526 15.50 3.75 24.36
C SER A 526 16.43 2.83 25.17
N LYS A 527 17.46 3.39 25.84
CA LYS A 527 18.36 2.63 26.73
C LYS A 527 17.61 1.98 27.89
N ALA A 528 16.72 2.73 28.57
CA ALA A 528 15.95 2.19 29.68
C ALA A 528 15.01 1.07 29.25
N ILE A 529 14.34 1.20 28.08
CA ILE A 529 13.49 0.14 27.49
C ILE A 529 14.30 -1.12 27.22
N ASN A 530 15.41 -0.98 26.51
CA ASN A 530 16.19 -2.14 26.04
C ASN A 530 16.95 -2.83 27.18
N ALA A 531 17.50 -2.07 28.13
CA ALA A 531 18.23 -2.65 29.27
C ALA A 531 17.32 -3.47 30.21
N ASN A 532 16.06 -3.07 30.35
CA ASN A 532 15.12 -3.71 31.28
C ASN A 532 14.06 -4.55 30.55
N GLY A 533 14.10 -4.61 29.23
CA GLY A 533 13.15 -5.35 28.42
C GLY A 533 11.70 -4.88 28.62
N VAL A 534 11.49 -3.57 28.75
CA VAL A 534 10.18 -2.97 28.96
C VAL A 534 9.29 -3.19 27.73
N VAL A 535 8.07 -3.68 27.95
CA VAL A 535 7.02 -3.72 26.91
C VAL A 535 6.40 -2.32 26.81
N ALA A 536 7.08 -1.43 26.09
CA ALA A 536 6.61 -0.08 25.84
C ALA A 536 5.49 -0.07 24.80
N ALA A 537 4.61 0.95 24.90
CA ALA A 537 3.45 1.11 24.02
C ALA A 537 3.59 2.30 23.08
N ALA A 538 2.96 2.17 21.89
CA ALA A 538 2.67 3.28 20.99
C ALA A 538 1.16 3.37 20.74
N VAL A 539 0.63 4.59 20.70
CA VAL A 539 -0.75 4.87 20.30
C VAL A 539 -0.72 5.82 19.10
N LEU A 540 -1.27 5.37 17.99
CA LEU A 540 -1.18 6.08 16.71
C LEU A 540 -2.50 6.08 15.94
N SER A 541 -2.77 7.15 15.20
CA SER A 541 -3.96 7.26 14.36
C SER A 541 -3.76 6.70 12.93
N GLY A 542 -2.88 5.71 12.80
CA GLY A 542 -2.57 5.05 11.54
C GLY A 542 -3.51 3.92 11.16
N ASN A 543 -3.07 3.09 10.23
CA ASN A 543 -3.76 1.89 9.75
C ASN A 543 -3.02 0.59 10.06
N ARG A 544 -1.75 0.65 10.43
CA ARG A 544 -0.91 -0.51 10.76
C ARG A 544 -0.12 -0.29 12.04
N ASN A 545 -0.09 -1.32 12.86
CA ASN A 545 0.53 -1.31 14.19
C ASN A 545 1.43 -2.53 14.42
N PHE A 546 2.08 -3.02 13.36
CA PHE A 546 2.95 -4.20 13.46
C PHE A 546 4.18 -3.93 14.31
N GLU A 547 4.50 -4.87 15.19
CA GLU A 547 5.72 -4.85 16.02
C GLU A 547 6.98 -4.70 15.16
N GLY A 548 7.93 -3.88 15.62
CA GLY A 548 9.18 -3.59 14.91
C GLY A 548 9.02 -2.69 13.67
N ARG A 549 7.78 -2.38 13.26
CA ARG A 549 7.51 -1.51 12.11
C ARG A 549 7.26 -0.06 12.52
N VAL A 550 6.61 0.19 13.65
CA VAL A 550 6.39 1.55 14.19
C VAL A 550 7.70 2.10 14.76
N SER A 551 8.34 1.30 15.61
CA SER A 551 9.64 1.58 16.22
C SER A 551 10.29 0.25 16.64
N PRO A 552 11.63 0.12 16.57
CA PRO A 552 12.31 -1.08 17.06
C PRO A 552 12.19 -1.25 18.57
N ASP A 553 11.98 -0.18 19.33
CA ASP A 553 11.93 -0.16 20.79
C ASP A 553 10.52 -0.41 21.35
N VAL A 554 9.49 -0.50 20.50
CA VAL A 554 8.09 -0.59 20.93
C VAL A 554 7.47 -1.90 20.50
N GLN A 555 6.92 -2.65 21.48
CA GLN A 555 6.32 -3.96 21.25
C GLN A 555 4.78 -3.91 21.19
N ALA A 556 4.14 -3.07 22.01
CA ALA A 556 2.69 -2.95 22.09
C ALA A 556 2.20 -1.72 21.32
N ASN A 557 1.61 -1.93 20.15
CA ASN A 557 1.18 -0.86 19.26
C ASN A 557 -0.34 -0.83 19.12
N TYR A 558 -0.95 0.33 19.33
CA TYR A 558 -2.40 0.52 19.28
C TYR A 558 -2.81 1.55 18.22
N LEU A 559 -3.77 1.19 17.37
CA LEU A 559 -4.46 2.13 16.49
C LEU A 559 -5.61 2.78 17.26
N ALA A 560 -5.74 4.09 17.17
CA ALA A 560 -6.77 4.86 17.86
C ALA A 560 -7.20 6.07 17.01
N SER A 561 -8.35 6.66 17.35
CA SER A 561 -8.74 7.94 16.79
C SER A 561 -7.77 9.06 17.24
N PRO A 562 -7.57 10.12 16.43
CA PRO A 562 -6.74 11.26 16.82
C PRO A 562 -7.08 11.85 18.20
N PRO A 563 -8.36 12.01 18.62
CA PRO A 563 -8.67 12.41 19.99
C PRO A 563 -8.15 11.44 21.04
N LEU A 564 -8.27 10.12 20.81
CA LEU A 564 -7.77 9.12 21.75
C LEU A 564 -6.24 9.08 21.79
N VAL A 565 -5.54 9.36 20.68
CA VAL A 565 -4.08 9.53 20.68
C VAL A 565 -3.67 10.64 21.64
N VAL A 566 -4.36 11.78 21.62
CA VAL A 566 -4.11 12.88 22.58
C VAL A 566 -4.44 12.44 24.01
N ALA A 567 -5.54 11.74 24.22
CA ALA A 567 -5.94 11.26 25.55
C ALA A 567 -4.91 10.29 26.14
N TYR A 568 -4.37 9.35 25.36
CA TYR A 568 -3.34 8.42 25.83
C TYR A 568 -1.98 9.08 26.04
N ALA A 569 -1.66 10.15 25.31
CA ALA A 569 -0.46 10.95 25.59
C ALA A 569 -0.55 11.68 26.96
N LEU A 570 -1.76 12.13 27.32
CA LEU A 570 -2.03 12.72 28.65
C LEU A 570 -1.99 11.66 29.75
N ALA A 571 -2.58 10.49 29.51
CA ALA A 571 -2.62 9.37 30.47
C ALA A 571 -1.23 8.75 30.69
N GLY A 572 -0.36 8.78 29.66
CA GLY A 572 1.00 8.26 29.67
C GLY A 572 1.13 6.74 29.66
N THR A 573 0.03 5.98 29.73
CA THR A 573 0.04 4.51 29.78
C THR A 573 -1.25 3.91 29.22
N VAL A 574 -1.18 2.68 28.71
CA VAL A 574 -2.35 1.89 28.29
C VAL A 574 -2.94 1.06 29.44
N GLN A 575 -2.34 1.08 30.62
CA GLN A 575 -2.82 0.37 31.79
C GLN A 575 -3.98 1.07 32.51
N LYS A 576 -4.37 2.27 32.08
CA LYS A 576 -5.53 3.00 32.65
C LYS A 576 -6.79 2.76 31.82
N ASP A 577 -7.90 2.53 32.52
CA ASP A 577 -9.24 2.59 31.94
C ASP A 577 -9.68 4.05 31.81
N LEU A 578 -9.51 4.63 30.63
CA LEU A 578 -9.84 6.05 30.36
C LEU A 578 -11.33 6.38 30.50
N THR A 579 -12.19 5.38 30.61
CA THR A 579 -13.66 5.58 30.84
C THR A 579 -13.98 5.82 32.31
N LYS A 580 -13.08 5.38 33.23
CA LYS A 580 -13.30 5.42 34.69
C LYS A 580 -12.23 6.17 35.45
N GLU A 581 -10.99 6.14 34.97
CA GLU A 581 -9.84 6.73 35.67
C GLU A 581 -9.50 8.13 35.15
N PRO A 582 -8.98 9.03 35.99
CA PRO A 582 -8.60 10.36 35.56
C PRO A 582 -7.37 10.33 34.67
N LEU A 583 -7.34 11.18 33.64
CA LEU A 583 -6.16 11.42 32.79
C LEU A 583 -5.04 12.12 33.55
N GLY A 584 -5.41 12.96 34.52
CA GLY A 584 -4.53 13.74 35.36
C GLY A 584 -5.33 14.63 36.31
N HIS A 585 -4.68 15.66 36.85
CA HIS A 585 -5.31 16.59 37.77
C HIS A 585 -5.23 18.02 37.22
N ASP A 586 -6.24 18.83 37.48
CA ASP A 586 -6.25 20.22 37.09
C ASP A 586 -5.30 21.06 37.99
N LYS A 587 -5.21 22.35 37.69
CA LYS A 587 -4.37 23.30 38.46
C LYS A 587 -4.74 23.43 39.95
N LYS A 588 -5.91 22.95 40.33
CA LYS A 588 -6.40 22.95 41.72
C LYS A 588 -6.29 21.57 42.37
N GLY A 589 -5.73 20.57 41.65
CA GLY A 589 -5.60 19.21 42.14
C GLY A 589 -6.84 18.35 41.99
N ALA A 590 -7.90 18.83 41.32
CA ALA A 590 -9.09 18.03 41.04
C ALA A 590 -8.84 17.03 39.86
N PRO A 591 -9.32 15.78 39.95
CA PRO A 591 -9.18 14.81 38.89
C PRO A 591 -9.92 15.23 37.63
N VAL A 592 -9.29 15.04 36.46
CA VAL A 592 -9.86 15.35 35.13
C VAL A 592 -10.02 14.05 34.37
N PHE A 593 -11.26 13.75 34.00
CA PHE A 593 -11.64 12.56 33.26
C PHE A 593 -11.77 12.85 31.76
N LEU A 594 -11.70 11.82 30.95
CA LEU A 594 -11.87 11.94 29.49
C LEU A 594 -13.17 12.65 29.10
N ARG A 595 -14.28 12.32 29.75
CA ARG A 595 -15.61 12.94 29.55
C ARG A 595 -15.61 14.45 29.80
N ASP A 596 -14.73 14.97 30.66
CA ASP A 596 -14.68 16.39 31.02
C ASP A 596 -14.04 17.25 29.93
N ILE A 597 -13.32 16.63 29.01
CA ILE A 597 -12.58 17.30 27.94
C ILE A 597 -13.00 16.86 26.53
N TRP A 598 -13.83 15.85 26.40
CA TRP A 598 -14.33 15.36 25.11
C TRP A 598 -15.24 16.39 24.43
N PRO A 599 -14.97 16.81 23.18
CA PRO A 599 -15.82 17.78 22.50
C PRO A 599 -17.16 17.16 22.03
N THR A 600 -18.21 17.99 21.97
CA THR A 600 -19.50 17.54 21.41
C THR A 600 -19.46 17.47 19.89
N SER A 601 -20.28 16.58 19.30
CA SER A 601 -20.41 16.48 17.84
C SER A 601 -20.86 17.80 17.21
N LYS A 602 -21.75 18.55 17.90
CA LYS A 602 -22.19 19.87 17.46
C LYS A 602 -21.02 20.86 17.38
N GLU A 603 -20.18 20.92 18.40
CA GLU A 603 -19.02 21.81 18.42
C GLU A 603 -18.04 21.45 17.26
N ILE A 604 -17.76 20.17 17.05
CA ILE A 604 -16.94 19.69 15.94
C ILE A 604 -17.51 20.15 14.59
N GLN A 605 -18.81 19.96 14.36
CA GLN A 605 -19.46 20.36 13.10
C GLN A 605 -19.46 21.87 12.90
N ASP A 606 -19.61 22.67 13.94
CA ASP A 606 -19.54 24.13 13.87
C ASP A 606 -18.13 24.60 13.44
N PHE A 607 -17.08 23.96 13.98
CA PHE A 607 -15.69 24.23 13.56
C PHE A 607 -15.41 23.80 12.12
N ILE A 608 -15.93 22.65 11.68
CA ILE A 608 -15.79 22.18 10.29
C ILE A 608 -16.42 23.21 9.34
N ARG A 609 -17.67 23.59 9.57
CA ARG A 609 -18.40 24.55 8.70
C ARG A 609 -17.66 25.88 8.55
N LYS A 610 -17.03 26.35 9.63
CA LYS A 610 -16.34 27.63 9.66
C LYS A 610 -14.96 27.58 8.98
N ASN A 611 -14.22 26.48 9.11
CA ASN A 611 -12.79 26.44 8.79
C ASN A 611 -12.43 25.54 7.62
N VAL A 612 -13.23 24.52 7.27
CA VAL A 612 -12.96 23.61 6.14
C VAL A 612 -13.76 24.09 4.93
N THR A 613 -13.16 24.97 4.14
CA THR A 613 -13.85 25.69 3.06
C THR A 613 -13.28 25.35 1.68
N LYS A 614 -14.12 25.47 0.64
CA LYS A 614 -13.71 25.30 -0.76
C LYS A 614 -12.52 26.21 -1.17
N SER A 615 -12.47 27.43 -0.66
CA SER A 615 -11.35 28.34 -0.91
C SER A 615 -10.03 27.83 -0.36
N LEU A 616 -10.07 27.12 0.77
CA LEU A 616 -8.91 26.51 1.40
C LEU A 616 -8.30 25.42 0.51
N PHE A 617 -9.13 24.49 0.02
CA PHE A 617 -8.69 23.44 -0.91
C PHE A 617 -8.11 24.05 -2.19
N LYS A 618 -8.80 25.01 -2.79
CA LYS A 618 -8.33 25.68 -4.00
C LYS A 618 -6.98 26.36 -3.80
N ALA A 619 -6.77 27.02 -2.66
CA ALA A 619 -5.53 27.71 -2.37
C ALA A 619 -4.35 26.73 -2.17
N LYS A 620 -4.58 25.61 -1.47
CA LYS A 620 -3.52 24.64 -1.18
C LYS A 620 -3.12 23.76 -2.37
N TYR A 621 -4.05 23.50 -3.27
CA TYR A 621 -3.81 22.69 -4.47
C TYR A 621 -3.57 23.52 -5.75
N ALA A 622 -3.55 24.85 -5.67
CA ALA A 622 -3.37 25.73 -6.85
C ALA A 622 -2.10 25.41 -7.65
N ASP A 623 -1.01 25.12 -6.95
CA ASP A 623 0.33 24.89 -7.53
C ASP A 623 0.92 23.54 -7.05
N VAL A 624 0.09 22.49 -6.94
CA VAL A 624 0.46 21.20 -6.33
C VAL A 624 1.73 20.58 -6.93
N PHE A 625 1.97 20.74 -8.22
CA PHE A 625 3.15 20.20 -8.91
C PHE A 625 4.38 21.13 -8.90
N LYS A 626 4.24 22.36 -8.41
CA LYS A 626 5.31 23.35 -8.41
C LYS A 626 6.27 23.19 -7.24
N GLY A 627 5.75 22.77 -6.12
CA GLY A 627 6.49 22.53 -4.88
C GLY A 627 7.03 23.79 -4.19
N ASP A 628 7.69 23.58 -3.08
CA ASP A 628 8.33 24.60 -2.25
C ASP A 628 9.62 25.15 -2.89
N VAL A 629 10.29 26.05 -2.18
CA VAL A 629 11.56 26.64 -2.62
C VAL A 629 12.67 25.60 -2.76
N ASN A 630 12.68 24.56 -1.90
CA ASN A 630 13.72 23.54 -1.92
C ASN A 630 13.57 22.66 -3.15
N TRP A 631 12.34 22.18 -3.46
CA TRP A 631 12.05 21.43 -4.68
C TRP A 631 12.40 22.21 -5.95
N ARG A 632 12.07 23.50 -5.99
CA ARG A 632 12.41 24.34 -7.16
C ARG A 632 13.90 24.51 -7.38
N ARG A 633 14.72 24.45 -6.33
CA ARG A 633 16.19 24.53 -6.41
C ARG A 633 16.85 23.23 -6.87
N VAL A 634 16.18 22.09 -6.79
CA VAL A 634 16.71 20.82 -7.29
C VAL A 634 16.97 20.99 -8.80
N LYS A 635 18.20 20.80 -9.23
CA LYS A 635 18.58 20.81 -10.64
C LYS A 635 18.55 19.38 -11.18
N ALA A 636 17.99 19.19 -12.36
CA ALA A 636 17.93 17.90 -13.05
C ALA A 636 18.40 18.06 -14.49
N PRO A 637 19.08 17.04 -15.07
CA PRO A 637 19.47 17.06 -16.47
C PRO A 637 18.23 17.12 -17.37
N GLN A 638 18.41 17.68 -18.59
CA GLN A 638 17.39 17.79 -19.63
C GLN A 638 17.75 16.81 -20.77
N SER A 639 17.60 15.50 -20.48
CA SER A 639 18.01 14.44 -21.41
C SER A 639 16.89 13.42 -21.58
N GLN A 640 16.82 12.76 -22.74
CA GLN A 640 15.84 11.70 -23.01
C GLN A 640 16.16 10.43 -22.22
N THR A 641 17.45 10.06 -22.12
CA THR A 641 17.95 8.97 -21.29
C THR A 641 18.59 9.54 -20.03
N TYR A 642 18.58 8.77 -18.95
CA TYR A 642 19.19 9.20 -17.69
C TYR A 642 20.71 9.00 -17.74
N GLU A 643 21.46 10.00 -17.29
CA GLU A 643 22.91 9.93 -17.14
C GLU A 643 23.25 9.27 -15.80
N TRP A 644 23.49 7.95 -15.83
CA TRP A 644 23.77 7.16 -14.65
C TRP A 644 25.12 7.52 -14.02
N ASP A 645 25.10 7.84 -12.73
CA ASP A 645 26.33 7.99 -11.94
C ASP A 645 26.64 6.69 -11.21
N ASN A 646 27.69 5.99 -11.65
CA ASN A 646 28.15 4.73 -11.05
C ASN A 646 28.61 4.88 -9.58
N LYS A 647 28.81 6.11 -9.10
CA LYS A 647 29.14 6.40 -7.70
C LYS A 647 27.90 6.62 -6.84
N SER A 648 26.74 6.81 -7.45
CA SER A 648 25.50 6.98 -6.70
C SER A 648 25.21 5.74 -5.87
N THR A 649 24.83 5.95 -4.61
CA THR A 649 24.39 4.88 -3.71
C THR A 649 22.87 4.86 -3.55
N TYR A 650 22.14 5.71 -4.30
CA TYR A 650 20.68 5.79 -4.33
C TYR A 650 20.05 5.35 -5.64
N VAL A 651 20.67 5.65 -6.78
CA VAL A 651 20.14 5.39 -8.13
C VAL A 651 21.20 4.74 -8.98
N GLN A 652 20.97 3.51 -9.43
CA GLN A 652 21.90 2.72 -10.25
C GLN A 652 21.16 2.11 -11.43
N ASN A 653 21.84 1.98 -12.57
CA ASN A 653 21.29 1.27 -13.73
C ASN A 653 21.16 -0.24 -13.42
N PRO A 654 19.94 -0.79 -13.35
CA PRO A 654 19.76 -2.21 -13.02
C PRO A 654 20.19 -3.08 -14.22
N PRO A 655 20.72 -4.30 -13.97
CA PRO A 655 21.27 -5.16 -15.00
C PRO A 655 20.23 -5.90 -15.84
N TYR A 656 18.93 -5.62 -15.69
CA TYR A 656 17.82 -6.39 -16.30
C TYR A 656 17.95 -6.50 -17.82
N PHE A 657 18.33 -5.40 -18.49
CA PHE A 657 18.39 -5.33 -19.95
C PHE A 657 19.81 -5.51 -20.51
N LYS A 658 20.78 -5.87 -19.67
CA LYS A 658 22.16 -6.13 -20.12
C LYS A 658 22.20 -7.31 -21.09
N GLY A 659 22.63 -7.06 -22.32
CA GLY A 659 22.70 -8.07 -23.37
C GLY A 659 21.34 -8.49 -23.93
N ILE A 660 20.33 -7.63 -23.82
CA ILE A 660 19.01 -7.86 -24.42
C ILE A 660 19.12 -7.99 -25.95
N SER A 661 18.36 -8.91 -26.52
CA SER A 661 18.20 -9.15 -27.96
C SER A 661 16.72 -9.13 -28.33
N MET A 662 16.40 -8.93 -29.61
CA MET A 662 15.02 -8.99 -30.12
C MET A 662 14.39 -10.38 -29.91
N GLU A 663 15.17 -11.43 -30.11
CA GLU A 663 14.73 -12.80 -29.85
C GLU A 663 15.02 -13.16 -28.39
N PRO A 664 14.02 -13.63 -27.64
CA PRO A 664 14.23 -14.11 -26.27
C PRO A 664 15.05 -15.39 -26.28
N LYS A 665 15.81 -15.62 -25.21
CA LYS A 665 16.48 -16.91 -25.02
C LYS A 665 15.42 -18.01 -24.86
N PRO A 666 15.61 -19.19 -25.44
CA PRO A 666 14.70 -20.32 -25.25
C PRO A 666 14.56 -20.66 -23.75
N VAL A 667 13.34 -20.97 -23.34
CA VAL A 667 13.10 -21.53 -22.02
C VAL A 667 13.66 -22.96 -21.97
N THR A 668 14.43 -23.26 -20.97
CA THR A 668 15.00 -24.58 -20.71
C THR A 668 14.58 -25.07 -19.34
N ASP A 669 14.64 -26.38 -19.15
CA ASP A 669 14.45 -26.98 -17.83
C ASP A 669 15.45 -26.42 -16.82
N ILE A 670 15.10 -26.39 -15.55
CA ILE A 670 15.99 -25.99 -14.48
C ILE A 670 16.71 -27.24 -13.98
N GLU A 671 17.99 -27.34 -14.26
CA GLU A 671 18.79 -28.53 -13.95
C GLU A 671 19.75 -28.31 -12.80
N GLY A 672 19.76 -29.23 -11.83
CA GLY A 672 20.74 -29.28 -10.75
C GLY A 672 20.76 -28.03 -9.86
N ALA A 673 19.63 -27.39 -9.69
CA ALA A 673 19.55 -26.17 -8.85
C ALA A 673 19.85 -26.49 -7.37
N ARG A 674 20.56 -25.58 -6.71
CA ARG A 674 20.80 -25.64 -5.27
C ARG A 674 19.70 -24.93 -4.49
N VAL A 675 19.43 -25.42 -3.32
CA VAL A 675 18.49 -24.80 -2.38
C VAL A 675 19.18 -23.60 -1.71
N LEU A 676 18.65 -22.40 -1.95
CA LEU A 676 19.17 -21.18 -1.31
C LEU A 676 18.62 -20.99 0.09
N ALA A 677 17.35 -21.36 0.30
CA ALA A 677 16.69 -21.25 1.60
C ALA A 677 15.49 -22.20 1.73
N LEU A 678 15.24 -22.64 2.95
CA LEU A 678 14.03 -23.35 3.40
C LEU A 678 13.27 -22.44 4.37
N PHE A 679 12.16 -21.87 3.94
CA PHE A 679 11.36 -20.98 4.75
C PHE A 679 10.09 -21.64 5.27
N GLY A 680 9.57 -21.14 6.40
CA GLY A 680 8.30 -21.56 6.96
C GLY A 680 7.11 -20.83 6.34
N ASP A 681 6.00 -20.85 7.08
CA ASP A 681 4.74 -20.24 6.70
C ASP A 681 4.76 -18.71 6.85
N LYS A 682 3.90 -18.04 6.07
CA LYS A 682 3.60 -16.60 6.18
C LYS A 682 4.85 -15.70 6.06
N ILE A 683 5.77 -16.09 5.20
CA ILE A 683 6.90 -15.23 4.85
C ILE A 683 6.34 -14.00 4.14
N THR A 684 6.56 -12.83 4.74
CA THR A 684 6.06 -11.57 4.22
C THR A 684 7.01 -10.96 3.19
N THR A 685 6.52 -10.04 2.38
CA THR A 685 7.37 -9.23 1.50
C THR A 685 8.40 -8.40 2.28
N ASP A 686 8.13 -8.07 3.55
CA ASP A 686 9.09 -7.44 4.47
C ASP A 686 10.24 -8.38 4.87
N HIS A 687 9.97 -9.67 5.00
CA HIS A 687 11.00 -10.69 5.22
C HIS A 687 11.89 -10.85 3.98
N ILE A 688 11.30 -10.83 2.79
CA ILE A 688 12.03 -11.01 1.53
C ILE A 688 12.82 -9.75 1.17
N SER A 689 12.18 -8.58 1.23
CA SER A 689 12.81 -7.29 0.90
C SER A 689 12.50 -6.25 1.98
N PRO A 690 13.40 -6.02 2.93
CA PRO A 690 13.18 -5.10 4.03
C PRO A 690 13.09 -3.63 3.55
N ALA A 691 12.38 -2.80 4.33
CA ALA A 691 12.27 -1.36 4.07
C ALA A 691 13.02 -0.51 5.11
N GLY A 692 13.25 -1.06 6.30
CA GLY A 692 13.78 -0.37 7.46
C GLY A 692 15.30 -0.13 7.42
N SER A 693 15.88 0.08 8.60
CA SER A 693 17.29 0.43 8.78
C SER A 693 18.26 -0.62 8.24
N ILE A 694 19.38 -0.15 7.71
CA ILE A 694 20.47 -0.98 7.18
C ILE A 694 21.52 -1.16 8.29
N LYS A 695 21.80 -2.41 8.67
CA LYS A 695 22.85 -2.69 9.66
C LYS A 695 24.23 -2.58 9.04
N ALA A 696 25.19 -1.95 9.75
CA ALA A 696 26.56 -1.74 9.26
C ALA A 696 27.30 -3.05 8.92
N ALA A 697 27.06 -4.11 9.69
CA ALA A 697 27.68 -5.43 9.47
C ALA A 697 27.03 -6.25 8.35
N SER A 698 25.86 -5.86 7.84
CA SER A 698 25.15 -6.56 6.77
C SER A 698 25.90 -6.41 5.41
N PRO A 699 25.66 -7.28 4.42
CA PRO A 699 26.18 -7.12 3.08
C PRO A 699 25.90 -5.74 2.46
N ALA A 700 24.69 -5.20 2.66
CA ALA A 700 24.31 -3.86 2.21
C ALA A 700 25.07 -2.76 2.95
N GLY A 701 25.24 -2.89 4.28
CA GLY A 701 26.02 -1.94 5.07
C GLY A 701 27.48 -1.91 4.68
N LYS A 702 28.09 -3.08 4.45
CA LYS A 702 29.46 -3.19 3.96
C LYS A 702 29.63 -2.54 2.57
N TYR A 703 28.68 -2.75 1.67
CA TYR A 703 28.65 -2.09 0.36
C TYR A 703 28.61 -0.55 0.49
N LEU A 704 27.75 -0.03 1.35
CA LEU A 704 27.65 1.42 1.58
C LEU A 704 28.95 1.99 2.17
N GLN A 705 29.55 1.31 3.16
CA GLN A 705 30.83 1.71 3.74
C GLN A 705 31.98 1.69 2.71
N ALA A 706 32.01 0.67 1.86
CA ALA A 706 32.97 0.59 0.75
C ALA A 706 32.82 1.77 -0.24
N ASN A 707 31.59 2.30 -0.38
CA ASN A 707 31.28 3.51 -1.14
C ASN A 707 31.36 4.80 -0.31
N LYS A 708 32.04 4.77 0.86
CA LYS A 708 32.31 5.92 1.73
C LYS A 708 31.05 6.55 2.35
N VAL A 709 29.94 5.83 2.40
CA VAL A 709 28.75 6.25 3.14
C VAL A 709 28.93 5.86 4.60
N LYS A 710 28.78 6.81 5.53
CA LYS A 710 28.90 6.56 6.97
C LYS A 710 27.64 5.86 7.49
N PRO A 711 27.71 5.09 8.59
CA PRO A 711 26.55 4.42 9.18
C PRO A 711 25.37 5.36 9.51
N GLU A 712 25.65 6.58 9.99
CA GLU A 712 24.63 7.58 10.25
C GLU A 712 23.91 8.10 9.00
N ASP A 713 24.52 7.94 7.81
CA ASP A 713 24.01 8.38 6.52
C ASP A 713 23.40 7.22 5.70
N PHE A 714 23.31 6.01 6.25
CA PHE A 714 22.79 4.85 5.51
C PHE A 714 21.36 5.05 5.07
N ASN A 715 20.58 5.82 5.84
CA ASN A 715 19.15 5.94 5.63
C ASN A 715 18.49 4.55 5.78
N GLN A 716 17.51 4.22 4.94
CA GLN A 716 16.75 2.97 5.00
C GLN A 716 16.79 2.24 3.65
N TYR A 717 16.54 0.92 3.65
CA TYR A 717 16.35 0.16 2.42
C TYR A 717 15.27 0.79 1.52
N GLY A 718 14.18 1.27 2.11
CA GLY A 718 13.09 1.93 1.38
C GLY A 718 13.55 3.10 0.52
N THR A 719 14.47 3.91 1.02
CA THR A 719 15.02 5.07 0.31
C THR A 719 16.05 4.69 -0.77
N ARG A 720 16.58 3.47 -0.73
CA ARG A 720 17.61 2.99 -1.65
C ARG A 720 17.10 2.01 -2.70
N ARG A 721 15.79 1.88 -2.85
CA ARG A 721 15.16 1.00 -3.83
C ARG A 721 15.49 1.31 -5.29
N GLY A 722 16.00 2.49 -5.59
CA GLY A 722 16.58 2.83 -6.90
C GLY A 722 17.97 2.25 -7.14
N ASN A 723 18.58 1.58 -6.16
CA ASN A 723 19.91 0.97 -6.26
C ASN A 723 19.81 -0.55 -6.07
N HIS A 724 19.91 -1.29 -7.16
CA HIS A 724 19.86 -2.75 -7.16
C HIS A 724 20.99 -3.39 -6.32
N GLU A 725 22.16 -2.78 -6.24
CA GLU A 725 23.28 -3.28 -5.46
C GLU A 725 22.98 -3.32 -3.95
N VAL A 726 22.30 -2.31 -3.44
CA VAL A 726 21.85 -2.28 -2.04
C VAL A 726 20.69 -3.29 -1.85
N MET A 727 19.73 -3.29 -2.78
CA MET A 727 18.51 -4.06 -2.61
C MET A 727 18.74 -5.59 -2.73
N MET A 728 19.56 -6.05 -3.65
CA MET A 728 19.89 -7.48 -3.76
C MET A 728 20.67 -7.99 -2.53
N ARG A 729 21.50 -7.13 -1.92
CA ARG A 729 22.19 -7.41 -0.66
C ARG A 729 21.25 -7.42 0.56
N GLY A 730 20.11 -6.72 0.44
CA GLY A 730 19.03 -6.72 1.42
C GLY A 730 18.02 -7.85 1.26
N THR A 731 18.03 -8.53 0.11
CA THR A 731 17.07 -9.62 -0.16
C THR A 731 17.32 -10.77 0.80
N PHE A 732 16.26 -11.19 1.52
CA PHE A 732 16.26 -12.15 2.62
C PHE A 732 17.15 -11.75 3.81
N ALA A 733 17.55 -10.50 3.95
CA ALA A 733 18.37 -10.01 5.06
C ALA A 733 17.56 -9.48 6.25
N ASN A 734 16.26 -9.75 6.31
CA ASN A 734 15.41 -9.35 7.44
C ASN A 734 15.89 -10.02 8.72
N ILE A 735 15.93 -9.25 9.82
CA ILE A 735 16.41 -9.71 11.13
C ILE A 735 15.52 -10.76 11.81
N ARG A 736 14.28 -10.92 11.34
CA ARG A 736 13.28 -11.86 11.89
C ARG A 736 13.04 -13.07 10.99
N ILE A 737 13.65 -13.12 9.79
CA ILE A 737 13.48 -14.27 8.90
C ILE A 737 14.17 -15.49 9.50
N LYS A 738 13.54 -16.66 9.36
CA LYS A 738 14.07 -17.96 9.83
C LYS A 738 14.29 -18.88 8.65
N ASN A 739 15.55 -19.26 8.43
CA ASN A 739 15.92 -20.24 7.41
C ASN A 739 16.15 -21.61 8.07
N PHE A 740 15.29 -22.56 7.80
CA PHE A 740 15.31 -23.89 8.41
C PHE A 740 16.54 -24.74 8.01
N MET A 741 17.31 -24.33 7.00
CA MET A 741 18.63 -24.92 6.73
C MET A 741 19.59 -24.75 7.92
N LEU A 742 19.32 -23.82 8.83
CA LEU A 742 20.15 -23.51 10.01
C LEU A 742 19.59 -24.12 11.30
N ALA A 743 18.55 -24.97 11.22
CA ALA A 743 18.01 -25.64 12.39
C ALA A 743 19.12 -26.44 13.13
N ASP A 744 19.17 -26.31 14.46
CA ASP A 744 20.02 -27.14 15.31
C ASP A 744 19.37 -28.51 15.57
N GLU A 745 20.07 -29.39 16.26
CA GLU A 745 19.59 -30.72 16.58
C GLU A 745 18.32 -30.74 17.45
N SER A 746 18.04 -29.64 18.13
CA SER A 746 16.81 -29.44 18.92
C SER A 746 15.67 -28.82 18.14
N GLY A 747 15.89 -28.49 16.84
CA GLY A 747 14.92 -27.89 15.97
C GLY A 747 14.81 -26.35 16.12
N ASN A 748 15.68 -25.71 16.89
CA ASN A 748 15.72 -24.27 16.99
C ASN A 748 16.31 -23.64 15.72
N VAL A 749 15.67 -22.63 15.19
CA VAL A 749 16.10 -21.91 13.98
C VAL A 749 16.50 -20.49 14.36
N PRO A 750 17.75 -20.09 14.12
CA PRO A 750 18.17 -18.72 14.39
C PRO A 750 17.45 -17.73 13.46
N GLU A 751 17.20 -16.55 13.98
CA GLU A 751 16.69 -15.42 13.19
C GLU A 751 17.82 -14.72 12.43
N GLY A 752 17.54 -14.24 11.22
CA GLY A 752 18.45 -13.46 10.38
C GLY A 752 18.69 -14.05 9.00
N GLY A 753 19.27 -13.27 8.13
CA GLY A 753 19.42 -13.54 6.70
C GLY A 753 20.64 -14.40 6.34
N ASN A 754 20.87 -15.51 7.04
CA ASN A 754 21.94 -16.44 6.76
C ASN A 754 21.43 -17.76 6.14
N THR A 755 22.34 -18.48 5.48
CA THR A 755 22.10 -19.79 4.89
C THR A 755 23.34 -20.67 4.98
N LYS A 756 23.20 -21.95 4.61
CA LYS A 756 24.33 -22.86 4.39
C LYS A 756 24.68 -22.91 2.90
N TYR A 757 25.94 -22.77 2.59
CA TYR A 757 26.46 -22.94 1.22
C TYR A 757 26.92 -24.37 1.00
N PHE A 758 26.44 -25.03 -0.06
CA PHE A 758 26.82 -26.41 -0.41
C PHE A 758 27.59 -26.50 -1.75
N PRO A 759 28.54 -27.47 -1.89
CA PRO A 759 28.95 -28.44 -0.90
C PRO A 759 29.80 -27.78 0.19
N GLY A 760 29.82 -28.23 1.39
CA GLY A 760 30.67 -27.74 2.48
C GLY A 760 29.89 -27.38 3.73
N GLY A 761 28.68 -26.82 3.58
CA GLY A 761 27.82 -26.48 4.73
C GLY A 761 28.21 -25.19 5.45
N ASP A 762 29.07 -24.35 4.87
CA ASP A 762 29.48 -23.06 5.45
C ASP A 762 28.30 -22.13 5.66
N VAL A 763 28.17 -21.58 6.87
CA VAL A 763 27.16 -20.58 7.18
C VAL A 763 27.62 -19.20 6.79
N MET A 764 26.81 -18.50 5.99
CA MET A 764 27.09 -17.15 5.53
C MET A 764 25.80 -16.40 5.21
N PRO A 765 25.84 -15.05 5.03
CA PRO A 765 24.71 -14.29 4.49
C PRO A 765 24.17 -14.88 3.18
N ILE A 766 22.84 -14.88 3.01
CA ILE A 766 22.18 -15.42 1.81
C ILE A 766 22.75 -14.77 0.54
N TYR A 767 22.97 -13.44 0.55
CA TYR A 767 23.62 -12.74 -0.57
C TYR A 767 24.99 -13.33 -0.94
N ASP A 768 25.86 -13.54 0.05
CA ASP A 768 27.21 -14.04 -0.18
C ASP A 768 27.21 -15.47 -0.76
N ALA A 769 26.28 -16.32 -0.29
CA ALA A 769 26.06 -17.65 -0.83
C ALA A 769 25.56 -17.61 -2.28
N ALA A 770 24.56 -16.75 -2.56
CA ALA A 770 24.02 -16.56 -3.91
C ALA A 770 25.10 -16.14 -4.90
N MET A 771 25.96 -15.18 -4.52
CA MET A 771 27.08 -14.72 -5.38
C MET A 771 28.14 -15.81 -5.63
N LYS A 772 28.33 -16.74 -4.68
CA LYS A 772 29.19 -17.92 -4.90
C LYS A 772 28.59 -18.87 -5.94
N TYR A 773 27.27 -19.13 -5.84
CA TYR A 773 26.56 -19.98 -6.79
C TYR A 773 26.49 -19.33 -8.18
N GLU A 774 26.27 -18.01 -8.26
CA GLU A 774 26.31 -17.28 -9.52
C GLU A 774 27.67 -17.44 -10.25
N LYS A 775 28.78 -17.27 -9.53
CA LYS A 775 30.14 -17.49 -10.07
C LYS A 775 30.36 -18.91 -10.56
N ALA A 776 29.67 -19.88 -9.97
CA ALA A 776 29.71 -21.28 -10.37
C ALA A 776 28.67 -21.64 -11.46
N ASN A 777 27.89 -20.68 -11.94
CA ASN A 777 26.78 -20.87 -12.88
C ASN A 777 25.73 -21.92 -12.38
N VAL A 778 25.49 -21.97 -11.09
CA VAL A 778 24.51 -22.90 -10.47
C VAL A 778 23.20 -22.17 -10.26
N PRO A 779 22.08 -22.64 -10.84
CA PRO A 779 20.76 -22.07 -10.61
C PRO A 779 20.30 -22.35 -9.17
N LEU A 780 19.40 -21.49 -8.68
CA LEU A 780 18.92 -21.57 -7.30
C LEU A 780 17.40 -21.74 -7.24
N VAL A 781 16.96 -22.40 -6.17
CA VAL A 781 15.53 -22.50 -5.79
C VAL A 781 15.35 -22.14 -4.32
N VAL A 782 14.14 -21.69 -4.00
CA VAL A 782 13.71 -21.39 -2.62
C VAL A 782 12.47 -22.23 -2.32
N PHE A 783 12.45 -22.86 -1.16
CA PHE A 783 11.26 -23.55 -0.64
C PHE A 783 10.59 -22.74 0.47
N ALA A 784 9.26 -22.76 0.50
CA ALA A 784 8.49 -22.05 1.52
C ALA A 784 7.19 -22.80 1.90
N GLY A 785 6.55 -22.37 2.97
CA GLY A 785 5.26 -22.88 3.43
C GLY A 785 4.07 -22.13 2.81
N VAL A 786 3.00 -21.96 3.59
CA VAL A 786 1.75 -21.32 3.16
C VAL A 786 1.87 -19.79 3.14
N GLU A 787 1.11 -19.15 2.25
CA GLU A 787 1.00 -17.67 2.12
C GLU A 787 2.36 -16.97 1.89
N TYR A 788 3.21 -17.51 1.03
CA TYR A 788 4.49 -16.89 0.69
C TYR A 788 4.30 -15.55 -0.02
N GLY A 789 4.98 -14.52 0.46
CA GLY A 789 4.90 -13.16 -0.09
C GLY A 789 3.74 -12.31 0.46
N ASN A 790 3.17 -12.70 1.60
CA ASN A 790 2.11 -11.93 2.26
C ASN A 790 2.58 -10.52 2.66
N GLY A 791 1.66 -9.58 2.78
CA GLY A 791 1.92 -8.21 3.24
C GLY A 791 1.85 -7.15 2.16
N SER A 792 2.75 -6.14 2.23
CA SER A 792 2.76 -5.02 1.29
C SER A 792 3.18 -5.48 -0.11
N SER A 793 2.61 -4.87 -1.14
CA SER A 793 3.10 -5.09 -2.51
C SER A 793 4.50 -4.50 -2.68
N ARG A 794 5.48 -5.37 -2.88
CA ARG A 794 6.88 -5.01 -3.09
C ARG A 794 7.46 -5.78 -4.28
N ASP A 795 7.70 -5.06 -5.34
CA ASP A 795 8.38 -5.56 -6.54
C ASP A 795 9.79 -6.07 -6.23
N TRP A 796 10.53 -5.39 -5.34
CA TRP A 796 11.85 -5.82 -4.90
C TRP A 796 11.90 -7.20 -4.24
N ALA A 797 10.78 -7.70 -3.71
CA ALA A 797 10.71 -9.08 -3.26
C ALA A 797 10.87 -10.09 -4.41
N ALA A 798 10.44 -9.73 -5.62
CA ALA A 798 10.66 -10.54 -6.83
C ALA A 798 11.94 -10.14 -7.58
N LYS A 799 12.23 -8.84 -7.74
CA LYS A 799 13.45 -8.32 -8.36
C LYS A 799 14.70 -8.84 -7.67
N GLY A 800 14.77 -8.74 -6.34
CA GLY A 800 15.90 -9.24 -5.55
C GLY A 800 16.03 -10.76 -5.63
N THR A 801 14.92 -11.49 -5.59
CA THR A 801 14.91 -12.95 -5.76
C THR A 801 15.50 -13.35 -7.11
N ASN A 802 15.10 -12.69 -8.20
CA ASN A 802 15.68 -12.92 -9.54
C ASN A 802 17.18 -12.59 -9.57
N LEU A 803 17.58 -11.42 -9.05
CA LEU A 803 18.99 -10.96 -9.05
C LEU A 803 19.91 -11.84 -8.21
N LEU A 804 19.41 -12.58 -7.24
CA LEU A 804 20.16 -13.59 -6.51
C LEU A 804 20.32 -14.91 -7.29
N GLY A 805 19.78 -15.02 -8.50
CA GLY A 805 19.87 -16.22 -9.33
C GLY A 805 18.82 -17.29 -9.02
N VAL A 806 17.79 -16.97 -8.25
CA VAL A 806 16.66 -17.87 -7.98
C VAL A 806 15.80 -17.99 -9.22
N ARG A 807 15.62 -19.21 -9.73
CA ARG A 807 14.85 -19.54 -10.94
C ARG A 807 13.42 -19.97 -10.61
N ALA A 808 13.22 -20.63 -9.48
CA ALA A 808 11.91 -21.04 -9.03
C ALA A 808 11.75 -20.87 -7.52
N VAL A 809 10.53 -20.54 -7.12
CA VAL A 809 10.09 -20.58 -5.73
C VAL A 809 9.01 -21.66 -5.63
N ILE A 810 9.19 -22.60 -4.73
CA ILE A 810 8.29 -23.75 -4.51
C ILE A 810 7.68 -23.59 -3.11
N ALA A 811 6.39 -23.32 -3.04
CA ALA A 811 5.69 -23.04 -1.79
C ALA A 811 4.41 -23.90 -1.65
N GLU A 812 3.82 -23.96 -0.47
CA GLU A 812 2.48 -24.55 -0.32
C GLU A 812 1.40 -23.65 -0.90
N SER A 813 1.54 -22.32 -0.72
CA SER A 813 0.70 -21.33 -1.38
C SER A 813 1.37 -19.96 -1.45
N PHE A 814 0.88 -19.11 -2.36
CA PHE A 814 1.39 -17.75 -2.59
C PHE A 814 0.32 -16.70 -2.29
N GLU A 815 0.77 -15.54 -1.83
CA GLU A 815 -0.03 -14.33 -1.92
C GLU A 815 -0.10 -13.88 -3.40
N ARG A 816 -1.28 -13.40 -3.81
CA ARG A 816 -1.59 -13.12 -5.22
C ARG A 816 -0.61 -12.14 -5.89
N ILE A 817 -0.35 -11.00 -5.25
CA ILE A 817 0.49 -9.92 -5.84
C ILE A 817 1.93 -10.40 -5.98
N HIS A 818 2.45 -11.09 -4.95
CA HIS A 818 3.83 -11.59 -4.99
C HIS A 818 4.02 -12.67 -6.04
N ARG A 819 3.04 -13.57 -6.20
CA ARG A 819 3.03 -14.56 -7.27
C ARG A 819 3.13 -13.90 -8.64
N SER A 820 2.30 -12.86 -8.92
CA SER A 820 2.35 -12.09 -10.17
C SER A 820 3.69 -11.40 -10.38
N ASN A 821 4.25 -10.82 -9.33
CA ASN A 821 5.56 -10.18 -9.39
C ASN A 821 6.69 -11.16 -9.72
N LEU A 822 6.65 -12.39 -9.19
CA LEU A 822 7.64 -13.43 -9.53
C LEU A 822 7.59 -13.74 -11.02
N VAL A 823 6.39 -13.99 -11.58
CA VAL A 823 6.21 -14.23 -13.03
C VAL A 823 6.67 -13.01 -13.83
N GLY A 824 6.29 -11.81 -13.40
CA GLY A 824 6.69 -10.55 -14.02
C GLY A 824 8.21 -10.34 -14.08
N MET A 825 8.97 -10.96 -13.18
CA MET A 825 10.43 -10.97 -13.17
C MET A 825 11.06 -12.23 -13.77
N GLY A 826 10.28 -13.14 -14.35
CA GLY A 826 10.80 -14.38 -14.92
C GLY A 826 11.23 -15.42 -13.88
N VAL A 827 10.71 -15.35 -12.67
CA VAL A 827 10.89 -16.38 -11.63
C VAL A 827 9.67 -17.26 -11.60
N LEU A 828 9.85 -18.59 -11.66
CA LEU A 828 8.78 -19.58 -11.76
C LEU A 828 8.14 -19.84 -10.37
N PRO A 829 6.88 -19.46 -10.12
CA PRO A 829 6.18 -19.85 -8.90
C PRO A 829 5.53 -21.23 -9.07
N LEU A 830 5.82 -22.13 -8.15
CA LEU A 830 5.30 -23.50 -8.12
C LEU A 830 4.66 -23.81 -6.77
N THR A 831 3.61 -24.61 -6.75
CA THR A 831 3.03 -25.12 -5.52
C THR A 831 3.10 -26.61 -5.44
N PHE A 832 3.31 -27.11 -4.23
CA PHE A 832 3.16 -28.53 -3.91
C PHE A 832 1.70 -28.98 -4.11
N GLU A 833 1.49 -30.26 -4.30
CA GLU A 833 0.17 -30.89 -4.15
C GLU A 833 -0.21 -30.95 -2.65
N GLU A 834 -1.51 -31.02 -2.40
CA GLU A 834 -2.07 -31.07 -1.05
C GLU A 834 -1.42 -32.19 -0.19
N GLY A 835 -1.01 -31.86 1.03
CA GLY A 835 -0.33 -32.77 1.95
C GLY A 835 1.17 -32.93 1.71
N THR A 836 1.73 -32.33 0.66
CA THR A 836 3.17 -32.34 0.38
C THR A 836 3.79 -30.97 0.67
N ASN A 837 4.91 -30.96 1.35
CA ASN A 837 5.72 -29.75 1.55
C ASN A 837 7.20 -30.14 1.80
N TRP A 838 8.07 -29.15 1.93
CA TRP A 838 9.49 -29.41 2.13
C TRP A 838 9.81 -30.19 3.41
N LYS A 839 8.97 -30.06 4.46
CA LYS A 839 9.11 -30.82 5.73
C LYS A 839 8.75 -32.29 5.54
N THR A 840 7.62 -32.58 4.86
CA THR A 840 7.21 -33.96 4.56
C THR A 840 8.15 -34.67 3.59
N LEU A 841 8.87 -33.88 2.78
CA LEU A 841 9.93 -34.39 1.91
C LEU A 841 11.26 -34.58 2.64
N GLY A 842 11.40 -34.09 3.86
CA GLY A 842 12.61 -34.20 4.67
C GLY A 842 13.78 -33.39 4.14
N LEU A 843 13.52 -32.26 3.44
CA LEU A 843 14.59 -31.45 2.86
C LEU A 843 15.42 -30.76 3.95
N LYS A 844 16.74 -30.75 3.74
CA LYS A 844 17.73 -30.13 4.63
C LYS A 844 18.47 -28.95 3.99
N GLY A 845 18.32 -28.78 2.64
CA GLY A 845 18.92 -27.71 1.86
C GLY A 845 20.22 -28.13 1.13
N ASP A 846 20.67 -29.35 1.25
CA ASP A 846 21.84 -29.91 0.56
C ASP A 846 21.48 -30.63 -0.74
N GLU A 847 20.19 -30.75 -1.04
CA GLU A 847 19.67 -31.42 -2.22
C GLU A 847 19.99 -30.67 -3.52
N LEU A 848 19.91 -31.41 -4.64
CA LEU A 848 19.83 -30.86 -5.99
C LEU A 848 18.42 -31.00 -6.50
N VAL A 849 17.92 -29.95 -7.16
CA VAL A 849 16.56 -29.90 -7.69
C VAL A 849 16.60 -29.69 -9.19
N THR A 850 15.95 -30.59 -9.94
CA THR A 850 15.75 -30.46 -11.37
C THR A 850 14.27 -30.36 -11.68
N ILE A 851 13.82 -29.33 -12.40
CA ILE A 851 12.42 -29.10 -12.78
C ILE A 851 12.31 -29.25 -14.28
N LYS A 852 11.50 -30.21 -14.73
CA LYS A 852 11.34 -30.59 -16.14
C LYS A 852 9.99 -30.15 -16.72
N GLY A 853 9.92 -30.06 -18.05
CA GLY A 853 8.71 -29.75 -18.79
C GLY A 853 8.46 -28.27 -19.02
N LEU A 854 9.50 -27.42 -18.93
CA LEU A 854 9.39 -25.98 -19.09
C LEU A 854 9.41 -25.51 -20.54
N THR A 855 9.87 -26.34 -21.47
CA THR A 855 9.96 -25.99 -22.89
C THR A 855 8.60 -25.65 -23.51
N ASP A 856 7.58 -26.48 -23.17
CA ASP A 856 6.22 -26.34 -23.69
C ASP A 856 5.24 -25.95 -22.59
N LEU A 857 5.62 -24.92 -21.83
CA LEU A 857 4.87 -24.48 -20.67
C LEU A 857 3.49 -23.92 -21.07
N GLU A 858 2.44 -24.44 -20.41
CA GLU A 858 1.06 -24.02 -20.52
C GLU A 858 0.54 -23.43 -19.18
N PRO A 859 -0.52 -22.60 -19.22
CA PRO A 859 -1.13 -22.09 -17.99
C PRO A 859 -1.57 -23.21 -17.06
N ARG A 860 -1.23 -23.10 -15.77
CA ARG A 860 -1.59 -24.04 -14.69
C ARG A 860 -1.08 -25.48 -14.92
N GLN A 861 -0.05 -25.65 -15.71
CA GLN A 861 0.53 -26.96 -16.02
C GLN A 861 1.03 -27.68 -14.76
N LYS A 862 0.81 -28.99 -14.74
CA LYS A 862 1.51 -29.88 -13.79
C LYS A 862 2.92 -30.16 -14.29
N LEU A 863 3.87 -29.96 -13.41
CA LEU A 863 5.31 -30.18 -13.63
C LEU A 863 5.84 -31.25 -12.67
N GLU A 864 7.03 -31.74 -12.92
CA GLU A 864 7.71 -32.71 -12.06
C GLU A 864 9.06 -32.13 -11.63
N ALA A 865 9.33 -32.13 -10.32
CA ALA A 865 10.66 -31.89 -9.77
C ALA A 865 11.32 -33.24 -9.42
N GLU A 866 12.54 -33.42 -9.87
CA GLU A 866 13.44 -34.48 -9.41
C GLU A 866 14.34 -33.92 -8.31
N ILE A 867 14.18 -34.41 -7.09
CA ILE A 867 15.00 -34.02 -5.93
C ILE A 867 16.01 -35.11 -5.67
N THR A 868 17.29 -34.78 -5.82
CA THR A 868 18.42 -35.67 -5.53
C THR A 868 18.94 -35.35 -4.13
N TYR A 869 18.83 -36.28 -3.21
CA TYR A 869 19.31 -36.14 -1.84
C TYR A 869 20.84 -36.41 -1.73
N ALA A 870 21.42 -36.03 -0.58
CA ALA A 870 22.86 -36.17 -0.34
C ALA A 870 23.36 -37.66 -0.40
N ASP A 871 22.49 -38.63 -0.13
CA ASP A 871 22.77 -40.04 -0.28
C ASP A 871 22.70 -40.57 -1.72
N GLY A 872 22.39 -39.72 -2.68
CA GLY A 872 22.21 -40.04 -4.10
C GLY A 872 20.83 -40.58 -4.46
N SER A 873 19.91 -40.73 -3.49
CA SER A 873 18.52 -41.11 -3.78
C SER A 873 17.79 -39.99 -4.51
N VAL A 874 16.88 -40.35 -5.42
CA VAL A 874 16.11 -39.41 -6.22
C VAL A 874 14.62 -39.60 -5.95
N LYS A 875 13.93 -38.51 -5.66
CA LYS A 875 12.48 -38.50 -5.47
C LYS A 875 11.83 -37.58 -6.50
N LYS A 876 10.82 -38.10 -7.19
CA LYS A 876 9.99 -37.32 -8.09
C LYS A 876 8.81 -36.71 -7.33
N VAL A 877 8.63 -35.41 -7.48
CA VAL A 877 7.62 -34.63 -6.76
C VAL A 877 6.77 -33.87 -7.78
N PRO A 878 5.46 -34.15 -7.83
CA PRO A 878 4.56 -33.36 -8.68
C PRO A 878 4.39 -31.94 -8.13
N LEU A 879 4.43 -30.97 -9.02
CA LEU A 879 4.28 -29.54 -8.73
C LEU A 879 3.24 -28.92 -9.67
N ASN A 880 2.55 -27.90 -9.17
CA ASN A 880 1.60 -27.13 -10.00
C ASN A 880 2.20 -25.77 -10.35
N SER A 881 2.32 -25.48 -11.63
CA SER A 881 2.69 -24.15 -12.10
C SER A 881 1.61 -23.12 -11.68
N ARG A 882 2.08 -22.00 -11.14
CA ARG A 882 1.21 -20.88 -10.79
C ARG A 882 1.28 -19.74 -11.81
N ILE A 883 1.73 -20.03 -13.03
CA ILE A 883 1.49 -19.17 -14.18
C ILE A 883 0.05 -19.47 -14.63
N LEU A 884 -0.82 -18.47 -14.61
CA LEU A 884 -2.28 -18.69 -14.68
C LEU A 884 -2.85 -18.41 -16.07
N THR A 885 -2.16 -17.61 -16.89
CA THR A 885 -2.69 -17.09 -18.16
C THR A 885 -1.70 -17.23 -19.30
N ALA A 886 -2.20 -17.17 -20.53
CA ALA A 886 -1.37 -17.19 -21.74
C ALA A 886 -0.43 -15.96 -21.80
N ASP A 887 -0.88 -14.78 -21.36
CA ASP A 887 -0.05 -13.60 -21.34
C ASP A 887 1.11 -13.75 -20.32
N GLU A 888 0.86 -14.37 -19.17
CA GLU A 888 1.90 -14.65 -18.18
C GLU A 888 2.95 -15.65 -18.69
N ILE A 889 2.54 -16.61 -19.53
CA ILE A 889 3.48 -17.50 -20.22
C ILE A 889 4.41 -16.69 -21.15
N GLU A 890 3.86 -15.75 -21.91
CA GLU A 890 4.66 -14.88 -22.77
C GLU A 890 5.61 -14.01 -21.94
N TYR A 891 5.18 -13.50 -20.79
CA TYR A 891 6.08 -12.75 -19.89
C TYR A 891 7.24 -13.64 -19.42
N TYR A 892 6.95 -14.84 -18.95
CA TYR A 892 7.97 -15.77 -18.50
C TYR A 892 8.95 -16.16 -19.61
N LYS A 893 8.46 -16.50 -20.81
CA LYS A 893 9.27 -16.84 -21.99
C LYS A 893 10.20 -15.70 -22.41
N ASN A 894 9.79 -14.47 -22.18
CA ASN A 894 10.60 -13.29 -22.48
C ASN A 894 11.61 -12.92 -21.38
N GLY A 895 11.61 -13.60 -20.23
CA GLY A 895 12.45 -13.28 -19.08
C GLY A 895 11.87 -12.21 -18.18
N GLY A 896 10.58 -11.89 -18.34
CA GLY A 896 9.78 -10.95 -17.57
C GLY A 896 8.95 -10.01 -18.42
N ILE A 897 7.98 -9.37 -17.76
CA ILE A 897 7.01 -8.50 -18.44
C ILE A 897 7.68 -7.28 -19.09
N LEU A 898 8.69 -6.68 -18.45
CA LEU A 898 9.37 -5.51 -18.98
C LEU A 898 10.17 -5.85 -20.25
N HIS A 899 10.79 -7.02 -20.29
CA HIS A 899 11.48 -7.50 -21.48
C HIS A 899 10.51 -7.76 -22.63
N TYR A 900 9.34 -8.37 -22.32
CA TYR A 900 8.29 -8.60 -23.29
C TYR A 900 7.80 -7.28 -23.90
N VAL A 901 7.44 -6.32 -23.06
CA VAL A 901 6.96 -5.01 -23.51
C VAL A 901 8.03 -4.25 -24.29
N LEU A 902 9.28 -4.30 -23.83
CA LEU A 902 10.41 -3.64 -24.51
C LEU A 902 10.61 -4.15 -25.94
N ARG A 903 10.56 -5.49 -26.14
CA ARG A 903 10.65 -6.09 -27.49
C ARG A 903 9.46 -5.71 -28.37
N GLN A 904 8.25 -5.70 -27.81
CA GLN A 904 7.06 -5.25 -28.55
C GLN A 904 7.18 -3.80 -29.03
N LEU A 905 7.64 -2.90 -28.16
CA LEU A 905 7.83 -1.49 -28.48
C LEU A 905 8.98 -1.28 -29.48
N ALA A 906 10.04 -2.09 -29.40
CA ALA A 906 11.14 -2.03 -30.36
C ALA A 906 10.71 -2.52 -31.75
N ALA A 907 9.82 -3.53 -31.82
CA ALA A 907 9.29 -4.06 -33.08
C ALA A 907 8.24 -3.15 -33.73
N ALA A 908 7.54 -2.29 -32.97
CA ALA A 908 6.50 -1.36 -33.45
C ALA A 908 7.09 -0.09 -34.02
#